data_077ddaa0d14bda61dfe3d71f46374308
#
_entry.id   077ddaa0d14bda61dfe3d71f46374308
#
_cell.length_a   1.000
_cell.length_b   1.000
_cell.length_c   1.000
_cell.angle_alpha   90.00
_cell.angle_beta   90.00
_cell.angle_gamma   90.00
#
_symmetry.space_group_name_H-M   'P 1'
#
loop_
_entity.id
_entity.type
_entity.pdbx_description
1 polymer ?
#
loop_
_entity_poly.entity_id
_entity_poly.type
_entity_poly.pdbx_seq_one_letter_code
_entity_poly.pdbx_strand_id
1 'polypeptide(L)'
;EFGQGSYSVKADSQIKQSGNYSVSIENISESGFKALAINLPKNYDGKMIQLSGYIKTENVKDGFAGLWMRIDPEIAFDNMAERGITGTTDWQKYEVTLNLDPKKTDKIVLGGLLVGTGKMWLDNLSVSIDGKELDNPLLKKYTRELVPAEKDKAFDNGSQISLANLTETQLTNLEFMGYVWGFLKYHHPEIAKGNFNWDYKLFRILPAYLKVKNNTERDQLLIDWIDKLGTVAACKSCKVDTENIFIKPDHLWVEKFNVQKALKDKINYIFNNRNQGKNFYVDLVPGVQNPIFENENDYKNMTYPDDGFRLLSLYRYWNMVNYFFPNKYITDKKWNDVLKEHLPKFINTKNELEYEVAALQLIGEVNDTHANLWGGGDKIMEKRGSNYPPFKVKFIDNKLVVADYYNPEHQSKAHVKIGDVITHISNVAVADIIKNEAINYPASNNAARLRDIAENILRSPNNKIAIKYTSDNVSKEVEIPLFDRKDLNYYYWYKVNENEKPYKLLNDDIGFITLANIKADDIAEIKRMFKNTKAIIIDIRNYPSHFVPFELGSYFMEKPTPFVTFTKGAVNTPGAFYFMEGPKIEPDGNNYKGKLAVLVNENTQSSAEYTSMAFKASPNCVIIGSTTAGADGNVSRILLPGGLSTMISGIGIYYPNKVNTQRAGIVPDVVVNPTIEGIKNGKDEVLEKALEILKK
;
A
#
# COMPACT_ATOMS: atom_id res chain seq x y z
N GLU A 1 -0.51 8.10 -19.74
CA GLU A 1 -1.93 7.93 -20.05
C GLU A 1 -2.72 7.59 -18.80
N PHE A 2 -3.95 8.11 -18.68
CA PHE A 2 -4.88 7.69 -17.63
C PHE A 2 -6.33 7.86 -18.14
N GLY A 3 -7.28 7.16 -17.56
CA GLY A 3 -8.68 7.17 -17.95
C GLY A 3 -9.36 5.84 -17.71
N GLN A 4 -10.66 5.80 -18.05
CA GLN A 4 -11.53 4.64 -17.95
C GLN A 4 -12.18 4.36 -19.30
N GLY A 5 -12.37 3.08 -19.64
CA GLY A 5 -12.98 2.65 -20.90
C GLY A 5 -11.97 2.16 -21.96
N SER A 6 -12.50 1.64 -23.08
CA SER A 6 -11.73 1.01 -24.16
C SER A 6 -11.23 2.03 -25.19
N TYR A 7 -10.16 2.70 -24.89
CA TYR A 7 -9.54 3.72 -25.76
C TYR A 7 -8.27 3.20 -26.41
N SER A 8 -8.05 3.60 -27.66
CA SER A 8 -6.78 3.42 -28.36
C SER A 8 -6.03 4.76 -28.42
N VAL A 9 -4.78 4.79 -27.97
CA VAL A 9 -3.89 5.95 -28.09
C VAL A 9 -2.71 5.57 -28.97
N LYS A 10 -2.48 6.34 -30.04
CA LYS A 10 -1.42 6.03 -31.04
C LYS A 10 -0.76 7.30 -31.56
N ALA A 11 0.50 7.19 -31.92
CA ALA A 11 1.14 8.19 -32.79
C ALA A 11 0.62 7.99 -34.22
N ASP A 12 0.20 9.09 -34.85
CA ASP A 12 -0.31 9.09 -36.23
C ASP A 12 0.62 9.91 -37.13
N SER A 13 1.20 9.25 -38.13
CA SER A 13 2.07 9.89 -39.12
C SER A 13 1.33 10.40 -40.36
N GLN A 14 0.06 10.02 -40.51
CA GLN A 14 -0.75 10.37 -41.68
C GLN A 14 -1.59 11.63 -41.42
N ILE A 15 -2.26 11.70 -40.30
CA ILE A 15 -3.13 12.82 -39.91
C ILE A 15 -2.40 13.65 -38.86
N LYS A 16 -1.83 14.76 -39.28
CA LYS A 16 -1.02 15.69 -38.46
C LYS A 16 -1.22 17.13 -38.91
N GLN A 17 -1.08 18.07 -38.01
CA GLN A 17 -1.15 19.47 -38.28
C GLN A 17 0.20 19.98 -38.81
N SER A 18 1.30 19.52 -38.20
CA SER A 18 2.67 19.80 -38.67
C SER A 18 3.65 18.71 -38.19
N GLY A 19 4.93 18.86 -38.52
CA GLY A 19 5.97 17.92 -38.06
C GLY A 19 5.80 16.49 -38.62
N ASN A 20 6.18 15.49 -37.82
CA ASN A 20 6.21 14.10 -38.26
C ASN A 20 5.03 13.27 -37.76
N TYR A 21 4.45 13.60 -36.61
CA TYR A 21 3.39 12.84 -35.93
C TYR A 21 2.45 13.75 -35.17
N SER A 22 1.17 13.36 -35.11
CA SER A 22 0.22 13.77 -34.08
C SER A 22 -0.02 12.62 -33.09
N VAL A 23 -0.78 12.85 -32.02
CA VAL A 23 -1.30 11.81 -31.15
C VAL A 23 -2.80 11.67 -31.39
N SER A 24 -3.26 10.47 -31.72
CA SER A 24 -4.69 10.15 -31.83
C SER A 24 -5.17 9.43 -30.56
N ILE A 25 -6.38 9.82 -30.09
CA ILE A 25 -7.14 9.13 -29.03
C ILE A 25 -8.47 8.72 -29.68
N GLU A 26 -8.82 7.45 -29.63
CA GLU A 26 -10.02 6.91 -30.27
C GLU A 26 -10.77 5.99 -29.31
N ASN A 27 -12.10 6.15 -29.25
CA ASN A 27 -13.00 5.28 -28.51
C ASN A 27 -14.19 4.91 -29.42
N ILE A 28 -14.41 3.62 -29.58
CA ILE A 28 -15.48 3.07 -30.42
C ILE A 28 -16.63 2.48 -29.61
N SER A 29 -16.50 2.33 -28.31
CA SER A 29 -17.45 1.71 -27.39
C SER A 29 -17.70 2.57 -26.19
N GLU A 30 -18.93 2.99 -25.98
CA GLU A 30 -19.55 3.55 -24.77
C GLU A 30 -18.76 4.48 -23.82
N SER A 31 -19.45 4.92 -22.74
CA SER A 31 -19.03 5.95 -21.78
C SER A 31 -17.64 5.75 -21.13
N GLY A 32 -16.92 6.83 -20.94
CA GLY A 32 -15.62 6.86 -20.29
C GLY A 32 -14.80 8.06 -20.74
N PHE A 33 -13.55 8.12 -20.34
CA PHE A 33 -12.61 9.14 -20.82
C PHE A 33 -11.19 8.61 -20.91
N LYS A 34 -10.41 9.17 -21.80
CA LYS A 34 -8.97 8.97 -21.86
C LYS A 34 -8.23 10.30 -21.94
N ALA A 35 -7.21 10.44 -21.13
CA ALA A 35 -6.34 11.61 -21.16
C ALA A 35 -4.89 11.23 -21.44
N LEU A 36 -4.28 11.93 -22.37
CA LEU A 36 -2.84 12.02 -22.50
C LEU A 36 -2.33 13.00 -21.45
N ALA A 37 -1.29 12.63 -20.69
CA ALA A 37 -0.74 13.45 -19.63
C ALA A 37 0.75 13.66 -19.78
N ILE A 38 1.16 14.91 -19.69
CA ILE A 38 2.54 15.37 -19.61
C ILE A 38 2.73 16.01 -18.24
N ASN A 39 3.74 15.59 -17.48
CA ASN A 39 4.13 16.24 -16.25
C ASN A 39 5.18 17.31 -16.54
N LEU A 40 4.89 18.54 -16.16
CA LEU A 40 5.89 19.62 -16.23
C LEU A 40 6.64 19.76 -14.91
N PRO A 41 7.92 20.12 -14.96
CA PRO A 41 8.64 20.55 -13.76
C PRO A 41 7.94 21.73 -13.10
N LYS A 42 7.82 21.72 -11.77
CA LYS A 42 7.19 22.79 -10.97
C LYS A 42 8.12 23.99 -10.68
N ASN A 43 9.16 24.16 -11.45
CA ASN A 43 10.24 25.12 -11.17
C ASN A 43 10.18 26.40 -12.01
N TYR A 44 8.99 26.81 -12.41
CA TYR A 44 8.79 28.06 -13.14
C TYR A 44 8.27 29.16 -12.21
N ASP A 45 8.82 30.36 -12.34
CA ASP A 45 8.30 31.57 -11.72
C ASP A 45 7.29 32.24 -12.66
N GLY A 46 6.16 32.65 -12.14
CA GLY A 46 5.10 33.29 -12.91
C GLY A 46 3.74 33.28 -12.20
N LYS A 47 2.77 33.94 -12.81
CA LYS A 47 1.42 34.10 -12.29
C LYS A 47 0.37 33.33 -13.09
N MET A 48 0.64 33.11 -14.36
CA MET A 48 -0.28 32.44 -15.28
C MET A 48 0.47 31.41 -16.13
N ILE A 49 -0.13 30.26 -16.31
CA ILE A 49 0.33 29.22 -17.23
C ILE A 49 -0.72 29.01 -18.30
N GLN A 50 -0.30 28.96 -19.54
CA GLN A 50 -1.16 28.70 -20.69
C GLN A 50 -0.67 27.46 -21.43
N LEU A 51 -1.58 26.53 -21.69
CA LEU A 51 -1.41 25.42 -22.60
C LEU A 51 -2.14 25.78 -23.91
N SER A 52 -1.48 25.63 -25.04
CA SER A 52 -2.12 25.69 -26.35
C SER A 52 -1.80 24.44 -27.17
N GLY A 53 -2.67 24.11 -28.12
CA GLY A 53 -2.47 22.95 -28.99
C GLY A 53 -3.52 22.94 -30.09
N TYR A 54 -3.24 22.18 -31.15
CA TYR A 54 -4.19 21.97 -32.24
C TYR A 54 -4.93 20.64 -32.02
N ILE A 55 -6.26 20.69 -32.19
CA ILE A 55 -7.13 19.52 -32.13
C ILE A 55 -7.94 19.40 -33.42
N LYS A 56 -8.00 18.17 -33.93
CA LYS A 56 -8.91 17.71 -34.97
C LYS A 56 -9.78 16.61 -34.39
N THR A 57 -11.07 16.58 -34.76
CA THR A 57 -11.99 15.55 -34.25
C THR A 57 -12.73 14.84 -35.39
N GLU A 58 -13.19 13.62 -35.14
CA GLU A 58 -14.04 12.81 -35.99
C GLU A 58 -15.08 12.10 -35.14
N ASN A 59 -16.36 12.39 -35.42
CA ASN A 59 -17.54 11.75 -34.84
C ASN A 59 -17.55 11.75 -33.29
N VAL A 60 -17.05 12.79 -32.64
CA VAL A 60 -17.09 12.89 -31.17
C VAL A 60 -18.53 13.07 -30.69
N LYS A 61 -19.01 12.09 -29.87
CA LYS A 61 -20.40 12.03 -29.36
C LYS A 61 -20.37 11.57 -27.89
N ASP A 62 -21.48 11.83 -27.18
CA ASP A 62 -21.71 11.43 -25.79
C ASP A 62 -20.63 11.94 -24.82
N GLY A 63 -20.00 13.06 -25.18
CA GLY A 63 -18.93 13.72 -24.48
C GLY A 63 -18.26 14.78 -25.35
N PHE A 64 -16.94 14.96 -25.20
CA PHE A 64 -16.19 16.01 -25.87
C PHE A 64 -14.70 15.67 -25.98
N ALA A 65 -14.02 16.36 -26.91
CA ALA A 65 -12.58 16.41 -26.97
C ALA A 65 -12.08 17.79 -26.47
N GLY A 66 -10.88 17.86 -25.89
CA GLY A 66 -10.32 19.11 -25.43
C GLY A 66 -8.88 19.03 -24.95
N LEU A 67 -8.29 20.18 -24.67
CA LEU A 67 -7.10 20.30 -23.85
C LEU A 67 -7.51 20.21 -22.37
N TRP A 68 -6.58 19.79 -21.53
CA TRP A 68 -6.77 19.85 -20.09
C TRP A 68 -5.48 20.18 -19.37
N MET A 69 -5.61 20.86 -18.25
CA MET A 69 -4.48 21.20 -17.39
C MET A 69 -4.91 21.22 -15.93
N ARG A 70 -4.04 20.73 -15.04
CA ARG A 70 -4.25 20.70 -13.60
C ARG A 70 -2.98 21.12 -12.86
N ILE A 71 -3.17 21.94 -11.84
CA ILE A 71 -2.11 22.35 -10.92
C ILE A 71 -2.45 21.82 -9.54
N ASP A 72 -1.67 20.86 -9.05
CA ASP A 72 -1.85 20.23 -7.76
C ASP A 72 -1.09 20.97 -6.64
N PRO A 73 -1.55 20.89 -5.37
CA PRO A 73 -2.81 20.32 -4.92
C PRO A 73 -3.97 21.32 -5.08
N GLU A 74 -4.99 20.97 -5.86
CA GLU A 74 -6.29 21.69 -6.01
C GLU A 74 -6.15 23.22 -6.25
N ILE A 75 -5.06 23.67 -6.87
CA ILE A 75 -4.83 25.11 -7.10
C ILE A 75 -5.68 25.59 -8.27
N ALA A 76 -5.66 24.86 -9.41
CA ALA A 76 -6.43 25.20 -10.58
C ALA A 76 -6.62 23.96 -11.48
N PHE A 77 -7.75 23.92 -12.18
CA PHE A 77 -8.10 22.86 -13.12
C PHE A 77 -8.99 23.41 -14.24
N ASP A 78 -8.73 23.01 -15.48
CA ASP A 78 -9.59 23.23 -16.63
C ASP A 78 -9.40 22.07 -17.60
N ASN A 79 -10.50 21.46 -18.05
CA ASN A 79 -10.53 20.38 -19.03
C ASN A 79 -11.38 20.71 -20.25
N MET A 80 -11.71 21.97 -20.45
CA MET A 80 -12.57 22.47 -21.52
C MET A 80 -14.00 21.90 -21.52
N ALA A 81 -14.51 21.30 -20.43
CA ALA A 81 -15.84 20.65 -20.42
C ALA A 81 -16.97 21.59 -20.87
N GLU A 82 -16.93 22.88 -20.47
CA GLU A 82 -17.94 23.89 -20.85
C GLU A 82 -17.82 24.38 -22.30
N ARG A 83 -16.68 24.14 -22.96
CA ARG A 83 -16.36 24.52 -24.34
C ARG A 83 -15.77 23.36 -25.14
N GLY A 84 -16.17 22.15 -24.78
CA GLY A 84 -15.68 20.89 -25.37
C GLY A 84 -16.03 20.78 -26.86
N ILE A 85 -15.15 20.13 -27.60
CA ILE A 85 -15.26 19.96 -29.03
C ILE A 85 -16.08 18.70 -29.28
N THR A 86 -17.18 18.84 -30.07
CA THR A 86 -18.06 17.74 -30.45
C THR A 86 -18.13 17.60 -31.96
N GLY A 87 -18.58 16.42 -32.44
CA GLY A 87 -18.74 16.14 -33.84
C GLY A 87 -17.44 15.95 -34.61
N THR A 88 -17.38 16.41 -35.84
CA THR A 88 -16.23 16.33 -36.74
C THR A 88 -15.74 17.74 -37.04
N THR A 89 -14.50 18.06 -36.68
CA THR A 89 -13.88 19.37 -36.93
C THR A 89 -12.53 19.19 -37.57
N ASP A 90 -12.11 20.13 -38.41
CA ASP A 90 -10.71 20.18 -38.85
C ASP A 90 -9.81 20.83 -37.83
N TRP A 91 -8.50 20.82 -38.05
CA TRP A 91 -7.50 21.37 -37.14
C TRP A 91 -7.81 22.81 -36.72
N GLN A 92 -8.00 23.00 -35.43
CA GLN A 92 -8.18 24.29 -34.78
C GLN A 92 -7.30 24.42 -33.57
N LYS A 93 -6.83 25.62 -33.29
CA LYS A 93 -6.04 25.92 -32.10
C LYS A 93 -6.95 26.18 -30.91
N TYR A 94 -6.65 25.53 -29.80
CA TYR A 94 -7.34 25.70 -28.51
C TYR A 94 -6.35 26.09 -27.43
N GLU A 95 -6.86 26.73 -26.38
CA GLU A 95 -6.04 27.21 -25.27
C GLU A 95 -6.73 27.01 -23.94
N VAL A 96 -5.94 26.68 -22.92
CA VAL A 96 -6.32 26.57 -21.51
C VAL A 96 -5.37 27.44 -20.71
N THR A 97 -5.90 28.35 -19.88
CA THR A 97 -5.08 29.25 -19.07
C THR A 97 -5.46 29.11 -17.61
N LEU A 98 -4.49 28.88 -16.75
CA LEU A 98 -4.68 28.75 -15.30
C LEU A 98 -3.80 29.71 -14.53
N ASN A 99 -4.26 30.11 -13.34
CA ASN A 99 -3.43 30.85 -12.40
C ASN A 99 -2.34 29.91 -11.84
N LEU A 100 -1.09 30.40 -11.82
CA LEU A 100 0.06 29.71 -11.27
C LEU A 100 0.50 30.39 -9.97
N ASP A 101 0.61 29.64 -8.90
CA ASP A 101 1.27 30.05 -7.66
C ASP A 101 2.47 29.11 -7.40
N PRO A 102 3.70 29.50 -7.81
CA PRO A 102 4.88 28.63 -7.67
C PRO A 102 5.16 28.16 -6.25
N LYS A 103 4.74 28.94 -5.25
CA LYS A 103 4.95 28.61 -3.83
C LYS A 103 4.04 27.47 -3.34
N LYS A 104 2.88 27.32 -3.96
CA LYS A 104 1.87 26.31 -3.60
C LYS A 104 1.83 25.14 -4.57
N THR A 105 2.43 25.28 -5.76
CA THR A 105 2.40 24.27 -6.81
C THR A 105 3.30 23.10 -6.46
N ASP A 106 2.71 21.93 -6.35
CA ASP A 106 3.43 20.67 -6.17
C ASP A 106 3.62 19.93 -7.49
N LYS A 107 2.64 20.02 -8.41
CA LYS A 107 2.66 19.33 -9.68
C LYS A 107 1.85 20.09 -10.74
N ILE A 108 2.34 20.11 -11.98
CA ILE A 108 1.60 20.61 -13.14
C ILE A 108 1.45 19.45 -14.13
N VAL A 109 0.21 19.13 -14.47
CA VAL A 109 -0.11 18.06 -15.43
C VAL A 109 -1.02 18.62 -16.50
N LEU A 110 -0.71 18.31 -17.78
CA LEU A 110 -1.46 18.84 -18.91
C LEU A 110 -1.46 17.86 -20.09
N GLY A 111 -2.34 18.09 -21.05
CA GLY A 111 -2.41 17.30 -22.27
C GLY A 111 -3.74 17.40 -23.01
N GLY A 112 -4.12 16.31 -23.68
CA GLY A 112 -5.39 16.17 -24.39
C GLY A 112 -6.31 15.17 -23.74
N LEU A 113 -7.61 15.36 -23.90
CA LEU A 113 -8.67 14.58 -23.30
C LEU A 113 -9.75 14.25 -24.32
N LEU A 114 -10.17 12.99 -24.40
CA LEU A 114 -11.39 12.55 -25.09
C LEU A 114 -12.33 11.92 -24.06
N VAL A 115 -13.56 12.44 -23.99
CA VAL A 115 -14.68 11.90 -23.21
C VAL A 115 -15.71 11.40 -24.19
N GLY A 116 -16.35 10.24 -23.91
CA GLY A 116 -17.36 9.66 -24.80
C GLY A 116 -16.75 8.91 -25.97
N THR A 117 -17.46 8.87 -27.11
CA THR A 117 -17.06 8.13 -28.31
C THR A 117 -16.51 9.04 -29.41
N GLY A 118 -15.84 8.45 -30.40
CA GLY A 118 -15.25 9.16 -31.53
C GLY A 118 -13.72 9.17 -31.48
N LYS A 119 -13.13 10.10 -32.24
CA LYS A 119 -11.69 10.21 -32.37
C LYS A 119 -11.23 11.64 -32.31
N MET A 120 -10.11 11.88 -31.65
CA MET A 120 -9.40 13.15 -31.69
C MET A 120 -7.95 12.95 -32.09
N TRP A 121 -7.37 13.95 -32.72
CA TRP A 121 -5.92 14.11 -32.94
C TRP A 121 -5.46 15.37 -32.23
N LEU A 122 -4.34 15.28 -31.57
CA LEU A 122 -3.69 16.35 -30.83
C LEU A 122 -2.28 16.58 -31.38
N ASP A 123 -1.96 17.84 -31.69
CA ASP A 123 -0.68 18.22 -32.26
C ASP A 123 -0.22 19.60 -31.80
N ASN A 124 1.09 19.88 -31.93
CA ASN A 124 1.72 21.19 -31.64
C ASN A 124 1.35 21.74 -30.25
N LEU A 125 1.47 20.89 -29.21
CA LEU A 125 1.33 21.35 -27.83
C LEU A 125 2.45 22.36 -27.50
N SER A 126 2.05 23.51 -26.98
CA SER A 126 2.97 24.52 -26.45
C SER A 126 2.49 24.99 -25.09
N VAL A 127 3.47 25.32 -24.24
CA VAL A 127 3.23 25.84 -22.89
C VAL A 127 3.96 27.14 -22.72
N SER A 128 3.27 28.15 -22.23
CA SER A 128 3.88 29.43 -21.86
C SER A 128 3.58 29.83 -20.43
N ILE A 129 4.50 30.56 -19.80
CA ILE A 129 4.37 31.16 -18.48
C ILE A 129 4.45 32.68 -18.63
N ASP A 130 3.40 33.40 -18.23
CA ASP A 130 3.27 34.82 -18.40
C ASP A 130 3.60 35.26 -19.85
N GLY A 131 3.12 34.49 -20.85
CA GLY A 131 3.33 34.72 -22.27
C GLY A 131 4.70 34.34 -22.82
N LYS A 132 5.57 33.70 -22.04
CA LYS A 132 6.89 33.22 -22.49
C LYS A 132 6.87 31.72 -22.63
N GLU A 133 7.29 31.21 -23.80
CA GLU A 133 7.45 29.77 -24.04
C GLU A 133 8.48 29.15 -23.09
N LEU A 134 8.40 27.84 -22.86
CA LEU A 134 9.27 27.16 -21.89
C LEU A 134 10.77 27.19 -22.24
N ASP A 135 11.11 27.34 -23.51
CA ASP A 135 12.47 27.47 -24.02
C ASP A 135 13.00 28.93 -24.03
N ASN A 136 12.13 29.88 -23.67
CA ASN A 136 12.52 31.29 -23.63
C ASN A 136 13.59 31.54 -22.55
N PRO A 137 14.79 32.07 -22.90
CA PRO A 137 15.86 32.28 -21.92
C PRO A 137 15.52 33.33 -20.85
N LEU A 138 14.49 34.15 -21.08
CA LEU A 138 14.00 35.13 -20.12
C LEU A 138 12.95 34.55 -19.13
N LEU A 139 12.58 33.30 -19.31
CA LEU A 139 11.67 32.63 -18.38
C LEU A 139 12.42 32.34 -17.08
N LYS A 140 11.94 32.93 -15.99
CA LYS A 140 12.54 32.73 -14.69
C LYS A 140 12.16 31.36 -14.15
N LYS A 141 13.14 30.68 -13.59
CA LYS A 141 12.91 29.47 -12.82
C LYS A 141 12.58 29.81 -11.37
N TYR A 142 11.57 29.20 -10.84
CA TYR A 142 11.26 29.26 -9.42
C TYR A 142 12.11 28.22 -8.67
N THR A 143 12.87 28.67 -7.72
CA THR A 143 13.56 27.79 -6.78
C THR A 143 12.93 28.03 -5.41
N ARG A 144 12.20 27.03 -4.90
CA ARG A 144 11.67 27.08 -3.55
C ARG A 144 12.82 27.25 -2.56
N GLU A 145 12.68 28.19 -1.66
CA GLU A 145 13.64 28.30 -0.57
C GLU A 145 13.54 27.05 0.31
N LEU A 146 14.67 26.35 0.47
CA LEU A 146 14.76 25.20 1.34
C LEU A 146 14.59 25.63 2.80
N VAL A 147 13.80 24.89 3.58
CA VAL A 147 13.72 25.10 5.02
C VAL A 147 15.02 24.66 5.72
N PRO A 148 15.29 25.09 6.96
CA PRO A 148 16.52 24.73 7.65
C PRO A 148 16.80 23.23 7.74
N ALA A 149 15.76 22.40 7.89
CA ALA A 149 15.87 20.93 7.90
C ALA A 149 16.48 20.37 6.61
N GLU A 150 16.16 20.97 5.45
CA GLU A 150 16.65 20.52 4.15
C GLU A 150 18.06 21.04 3.83
N LYS A 151 18.45 22.16 4.45
CA LYS A 151 19.79 22.75 4.31
C LYS A 151 20.84 22.03 5.18
N ASP A 152 20.42 21.35 6.23
CA ASP A 152 21.33 20.67 7.18
C ASP A 152 21.85 19.37 6.56
N LYS A 153 23.14 19.32 6.26
CA LYS A 153 23.85 18.23 5.59
C LYS A 153 24.94 17.60 6.48
N ALA A 154 24.94 17.92 7.76
CA ALA A 154 26.06 17.61 8.66
C ALA A 154 26.35 16.10 8.79
N PHE A 155 25.39 15.24 8.58
CA PHE A 155 25.52 13.79 8.74
C PHE A 155 25.13 12.99 7.49
N ASP A 156 25.14 13.62 6.30
CA ASP A 156 24.86 12.91 5.04
C ASP A 156 25.82 11.72 4.78
N ASN A 157 27.02 11.77 5.34
CA ASN A 157 28.06 10.74 5.16
C ASN A 157 28.25 9.83 6.39
N GLY A 158 27.36 9.86 7.36
CA GLY A 158 27.43 9.01 8.57
C GLY A 158 27.12 9.77 9.84
N SER A 159 26.56 9.06 10.83
CA SER A 159 26.13 9.65 12.11
C SER A 159 27.28 9.96 13.07
N GLN A 160 28.42 9.31 12.91
CA GLN A 160 29.57 9.36 13.82
C GLN A 160 29.24 8.83 15.24
N ILE A 161 28.21 8.04 15.39
CA ILE A 161 27.77 7.44 16.65
C ILE A 161 28.29 6.00 16.72
N SER A 162 28.77 5.61 17.90
CA SER A 162 29.07 4.21 18.23
C SER A 162 28.22 3.76 19.42
N LEU A 163 27.56 2.62 19.26
CA LEU A 163 26.71 2.00 20.28
C LEU A 163 27.26 0.66 20.78
N ALA A 164 28.55 0.46 20.66
CA ALA A 164 29.22 -0.75 21.16
C ALA A 164 29.27 -0.81 22.70
N ASN A 165 29.09 -2.00 23.26
CA ASN A 165 29.26 -2.29 24.69
C ASN A 165 28.41 -1.43 25.64
N LEU A 166 27.15 -1.21 25.30
CA LEU A 166 26.23 -0.45 26.14
C LEU A 166 25.84 -1.21 27.40
N THR A 167 25.74 -0.46 28.50
CA THR A 167 25.20 -0.96 29.78
C THR A 167 23.68 -1.02 29.73
N GLU A 168 23.04 -1.79 30.60
CA GLU A 168 21.58 -1.84 30.75
C GLU A 168 20.96 -0.45 31.02
N THR A 169 21.65 0.40 31.76
CA THR A 169 21.21 1.78 31.98
C THR A 169 21.21 2.59 30.68
N GLN A 170 22.24 2.44 29.86
CA GLN A 170 22.30 3.12 28.56
C GLN A 170 21.24 2.59 27.62
N LEU A 171 20.97 1.28 27.59
CA LEU A 171 19.87 0.70 26.80
C LEU A 171 18.50 1.25 27.25
N THR A 172 18.26 1.33 28.57
CA THR A 172 17.02 1.95 29.11
C THR A 172 16.93 3.43 28.74
N ASN A 173 18.02 4.15 28.77
CA ASN A 173 18.05 5.55 28.35
C ASN A 173 17.80 5.69 26.85
N LEU A 174 18.34 4.82 26.01
CA LEU A 174 18.03 4.82 24.57
C LEU A 174 16.55 4.47 24.31
N GLU A 175 15.96 3.53 25.05
CA GLU A 175 14.51 3.30 24.97
C GLU A 175 13.75 4.61 25.26
N PHE A 176 14.08 5.31 26.36
CA PHE A 176 13.46 6.59 26.71
C PHE A 176 13.69 7.67 25.66
N MET A 177 14.89 7.75 25.07
CA MET A 177 15.20 8.68 23.98
C MET A 177 14.28 8.43 22.78
N GLY A 178 13.99 7.20 22.43
CA GLY A 178 13.09 6.86 21.33
C GLY A 178 11.69 7.44 21.52
N TYR A 179 11.14 7.38 22.74
CA TYR A 179 9.86 8.02 23.09
C TYR A 179 9.93 9.54 22.97
N VAL A 180 10.95 10.16 23.58
CA VAL A 180 11.11 11.62 23.59
C VAL A 180 11.32 12.16 22.17
N TRP A 181 12.17 11.50 21.36
CA TRP A 181 12.47 11.89 19.99
C TRP A 181 11.20 11.87 19.12
N GLY A 182 10.45 10.78 19.17
CA GLY A 182 9.22 10.67 18.38
C GLY A 182 8.10 11.60 18.87
N PHE A 183 7.96 11.74 20.19
CA PHE A 183 7.02 12.70 20.76
C PHE A 183 7.28 14.12 20.24
N LEU A 184 8.52 14.59 20.34
CA LEU A 184 8.88 15.92 19.88
C LEU A 184 8.71 16.08 18.37
N LYS A 185 9.05 15.05 17.57
CA LYS A 185 8.90 15.06 16.11
C LYS A 185 7.49 15.44 15.66
N TYR A 186 6.50 14.86 16.32
CA TYR A 186 5.11 15.00 15.88
C TYR A 186 4.31 16.05 16.66
N HIS A 187 4.81 16.52 17.81
CA HIS A 187 4.07 17.47 18.64
C HIS A 187 4.67 18.88 18.68
N HIS A 188 6.01 19.01 18.55
CA HIS A 188 6.68 20.30 18.76
C HIS A 188 6.50 21.23 17.54
N PRO A 189 5.93 22.46 17.69
CA PRO A 189 5.63 23.34 16.56
C PRO A 189 6.84 23.71 15.69
N GLU A 190 8.00 23.94 16.29
CA GLU A 190 9.19 24.35 15.53
C GLU A 190 9.78 23.19 14.70
N ILE A 191 9.61 21.95 15.14
CA ILE A 191 9.99 20.76 14.37
C ILE A 191 9.00 20.57 13.23
N ALA A 192 7.71 20.73 13.51
CA ALA A 192 6.64 20.66 12.52
C ALA A 192 6.77 21.70 11.39
N LYS A 193 7.44 22.83 11.62
CA LYS A 193 7.75 23.85 10.59
C LYS A 193 8.93 23.47 9.70
N GLY A 194 9.68 22.40 9.98
CA GLY A 194 10.91 22.06 9.27
C GLY A 194 12.12 22.91 9.67
N ASN A 195 12.12 23.50 10.88
CA ASN A 195 13.24 24.30 11.37
C ASN A 195 14.45 23.46 11.75
N PHE A 196 14.30 22.15 11.84
CA PHE A 196 15.37 21.23 12.23
C PHE A 196 15.32 19.96 11.39
N ASN A 197 16.50 19.51 10.89
CA ASN A 197 16.65 18.13 10.46
C ASN A 197 16.61 17.25 11.72
N TRP A 198 15.44 16.60 11.94
CA TRP A 198 15.17 15.95 13.20
C TRP A 198 15.98 14.66 13.39
N ASP A 199 16.36 13.99 12.31
CA ASP A 199 17.27 12.86 12.32
C ASP A 199 18.66 13.31 12.82
N TYR A 200 19.16 14.43 12.30
CA TYR A 200 20.47 14.96 12.67
C TYR A 200 20.48 15.61 14.08
N LYS A 201 19.32 16.06 14.55
CA LYS A 201 19.18 16.49 15.96
C LYS A 201 19.39 15.34 16.92
N LEU A 202 18.96 14.11 16.57
CA LEU A 202 19.24 12.90 17.33
C LEU A 202 20.75 12.66 17.42
N PHE A 203 21.46 12.70 16.29
CA PHE A 203 22.90 12.43 16.27
C PHE A 203 23.71 13.47 17.04
N ARG A 204 23.25 14.72 17.11
CA ARG A 204 23.91 15.78 17.89
C ARG A 204 23.79 15.61 19.39
N ILE A 205 22.69 15.05 19.90
CA ILE A 205 22.49 14.87 21.33
C ILE A 205 23.10 13.55 21.85
N LEU A 206 23.09 12.49 21.05
CA LEU A 206 23.48 11.13 21.45
C LEU A 206 24.88 11.06 22.13
N PRO A 207 25.95 11.74 21.65
CA PRO A 207 27.25 11.64 22.31
C PRO A 207 27.26 12.13 23.76
N ALA A 208 26.50 13.15 24.10
CA ALA A 208 26.34 13.62 25.48
C ALA A 208 25.36 12.73 26.26
N TYR A 209 24.28 12.31 25.61
CA TYR A 209 23.24 11.48 26.21
C TYR A 209 23.75 10.11 26.66
N LEU A 210 24.65 9.50 25.91
CA LEU A 210 25.29 8.21 26.28
C LEU A 210 26.25 8.32 27.46
N LYS A 211 26.66 9.53 27.84
CA LYS A 211 27.60 9.78 28.96
C LYS A 211 26.92 10.16 30.28
N VAL A 212 25.58 10.33 30.27
CA VAL A 212 24.86 10.68 31.51
C VAL A 212 25.02 9.56 32.56
N LYS A 213 25.21 9.94 33.81
CA LYS A 213 25.50 9.01 34.90
C LYS A 213 24.26 8.59 35.68
N ASN A 214 23.19 9.39 35.59
CA ASN A 214 21.96 9.16 36.36
C ASN A 214 20.77 9.87 35.67
N ASN A 215 19.57 9.59 36.16
CA ASN A 215 18.33 10.16 35.60
C ASN A 215 18.26 11.69 35.73
N THR A 216 18.89 12.28 36.76
CA THR A 216 18.91 13.73 36.94
C THR A 216 19.68 14.42 35.83
N GLU A 217 20.87 13.95 35.52
CA GLU A 217 21.70 14.45 34.42
C GLU A 217 21.01 14.23 33.06
N ARG A 218 20.39 13.03 32.88
CA ARG A 218 19.63 12.70 31.68
C ARG A 218 18.51 13.70 31.47
N ASP A 219 17.68 13.90 32.46
CA ASP A 219 16.48 14.74 32.37
C ASP A 219 16.86 16.21 32.16
N GLN A 220 17.89 16.69 32.82
CA GLN A 220 18.40 18.06 32.64
C GLN A 220 18.93 18.26 31.20
N LEU A 221 19.70 17.29 30.68
CA LEU A 221 20.16 17.34 29.27
C LEU A 221 19.00 17.40 28.28
N LEU A 222 17.92 16.66 28.53
CA LEU A 222 16.72 16.69 27.68
C LEU A 222 15.97 18.01 27.81
N ILE A 223 15.85 18.58 29.01
CA ILE A 223 15.27 19.90 29.22
C ILE A 223 16.03 20.95 28.41
N ASP A 224 17.35 20.98 28.54
CA ASP A 224 18.21 21.95 27.83
C ASP A 224 18.13 21.75 26.29
N TRP A 225 17.98 20.51 25.85
CA TRP A 225 17.80 20.19 24.43
C TRP A 225 16.47 20.68 23.88
N ILE A 226 15.35 20.49 24.65
CA ILE A 226 14.02 20.95 24.29
C ILE A 226 13.99 22.50 24.30
N ASP A 227 14.61 23.16 25.27
CA ASP A 227 14.63 24.62 25.34
C ASP A 227 15.32 25.27 24.13
N LYS A 228 16.32 24.59 23.55
CA LYS A 228 17.01 25.03 22.33
C LYS A 228 16.17 24.86 21.05
N LEU A 229 15.01 24.23 21.13
CA LEU A 229 14.07 24.15 20.00
C LEU A 229 13.23 25.40 19.83
N GLY A 230 13.16 26.24 20.88
CA GLY A 230 12.35 27.47 20.87
C GLY A 230 11.10 27.39 21.73
N THR A 231 10.43 28.52 21.87
CA THR A 231 9.27 28.65 22.75
C THR A 231 8.02 28.07 22.10
N VAL A 232 7.30 27.23 22.84
CA VAL A 232 5.97 26.74 22.44
C VAL A 232 4.92 27.71 22.96
N ALA A 233 4.17 28.34 22.05
CA ALA A 233 3.10 29.26 22.43
C ALA A 233 1.89 28.51 23.01
N ALA A 234 1.16 29.16 23.90
CA ALA A 234 -0.11 28.63 24.44
C ALA A 234 -1.13 28.37 23.33
N CYS A 235 -1.71 27.19 23.30
CA CYS A 235 -2.65 26.76 22.27
C CYS A 235 -4.09 26.84 22.77
N LYS A 236 -4.94 27.56 22.04
CA LYS A 236 -6.38 27.67 22.35
C LYS A 236 -7.22 26.53 21.75
N SER A 237 -6.75 25.91 20.69
CA SER A 237 -7.43 24.84 19.89
C SER A 237 -6.98 23.42 20.17
N CYS A 238 -6.02 23.22 21.07
CA CYS A 238 -5.40 21.90 21.33
C CYS A 238 -6.25 20.96 22.22
N LYS A 239 -7.54 21.20 22.34
CA LYS A 239 -8.43 20.25 23.02
C LYS A 239 -8.53 18.96 22.19
N VAL A 240 -8.48 17.82 22.86
CA VAL A 240 -8.77 16.53 22.24
C VAL A 240 -10.28 16.39 22.14
N ASP A 241 -10.81 16.18 20.94
CA ASP A 241 -12.21 15.79 20.78
C ASP A 241 -12.40 14.40 21.40
N THR A 242 -13.27 14.28 22.37
CA THR A 242 -13.53 13.02 23.10
C THR A 242 -14.83 12.35 22.69
N GLU A 243 -15.69 13.01 21.90
CA GLU A 243 -17.04 12.49 21.60
C GLU A 243 -16.99 11.31 20.61
N ASN A 244 -16.12 11.35 19.57
CA ASN A 244 -16.02 10.33 18.56
C ASN A 244 -14.66 9.62 18.56
N ILE A 245 -13.87 9.76 19.61
CA ILE A 245 -12.54 9.18 19.67
C ILE A 245 -12.62 7.67 19.90
N PHE A 246 -11.97 6.94 19.01
CA PHE A 246 -11.83 5.49 19.11
C PHE A 246 -10.56 5.12 19.89
N ILE A 247 -9.40 5.69 19.50
CA ILE A 247 -8.13 5.50 20.19
C ILE A 247 -7.68 6.87 20.72
N LYS A 248 -7.44 6.94 22.02
CA LYS A 248 -6.90 8.14 22.66
C LYS A 248 -5.39 8.24 22.47
N PRO A 249 -4.85 9.47 22.31
CA PRO A 249 -3.40 9.63 22.26
C PRO A 249 -2.78 9.22 23.61
N ASP A 250 -1.72 8.43 23.53
CA ASP A 250 -0.94 8.02 24.73
C ASP A 250 0.23 9.00 24.94
N HIS A 251 0.20 9.73 26.02
CA HIS A 251 1.30 10.59 26.50
C HIS A 251 1.76 10.20 27.92
N LEU A 252 1.13 9.17 28.51
CA LEU A 252 1.45 8.70 29.87
C LEU A 252 2.67 7.77 29.90
N TRP A 253 3.26 7.46 28.74
CA TRP A 253 4.48 6.68 28.65
C TRP A 253 5.62 7.24 29.50
N VAL A 254 5.63 8.56 29.77
CA VAL A 254 6.60 9.22 30.63
C VAL A 254 6.59 8.67 32.06
N GLU A 255 5.46 8.12 32.53
CA GLU A 255 5.33 7.51 33.84
C GLU A 255 6.03 6.13 33.93
N LYS A 256 6.28 5.47 32.78
CA LYS A 256 7.04 4.21 32.70
C LYS A 256 8.51 4.38 33.13
N PHE A 257 9.04 5.59 32.97
CA PHE A 257 10.42 5.92 33.26
C PHE A 257 10.53 6.77 34.54
N ASN A 258 11.61 6.61 35.30
CA ASN A 258 11.86 7.46 36.47
C ASN A 258 12.31 8.85 35.99
N VAL A 259 11.35 9.76 35.76
CA VAL A 259 11.55 11.08 35.18
C VAL A 259 11.25 12.16 36.20
N GLN A 260 12.11 13.20 36.27
CA GLN A 260 11.91 14.34 37.14
C GLN A 260 10.68 15.17 36.76
N LYS A 261 10.06 15.77 37.77
CA LYS A 261 8.84 16.60 37.57
C LYS A 261 9.03 17.68 36.51
N ALA A 262 10.18 18.36 36.49
CA ALA A 262 10.45 19.44 35.53
C ALA A 262 10.36 18.97 34.07
N LEU A 263 10.91 17.79 33.74
CA LEU A 263 10.81 17.22 32.38
C LEU A 263 9.39 16.74 32.08
N LYS A 264 8.71 16.09 33.04
CA LYS A 264 7.30 15.70 32.88
C LYS A 264 6.40 16.91 32.60
N ASP A 265 6.55 17.98 33.36
CA ASP A 265 5.78 19.21 33.18
C ASP A 265 6.02 19.83 31.79
N LYS A 266 7.28 19.80 31.30
CA LYS A 266 7.65 20.27 29.97
C LYS A 266 7.03 19.41 28.84
N ILE A 267 7.07 18.11 28.95
CA ILE A 267 6.43 17.18 28.00
C ILE A 267 4.92 17.40 27.98
N ASN A 268 4.29 17.50 29.16
CA ASN A 268 2.86 17.78 29.28
C ASN A 268 2.49 19.14 28.70
N TYR A 269 3.34 20.16 28.90
CA TYR A 269 3.12 21.48 28.32
C TYR A 269 3.13 21.42 26.79
N ILE A 270 4.11 20.72 26.17
CA ILE A 270 4.19 20.54 24.73
C ILE A 270 2.98 19.76 24.23
N PHE A 271 2.56 18.69 24.90
CA PHE A 271 1.36 17.92 24.52
C PHE A 271 0.12 18.81 24.50
N ASN A 272 -0.06 19.63 25.52
CA ASN A 272 -1.22 20.54 25.65
C ASN A 272 -1.17 21.76 24.72
N ASN A 273 0.00 22.06 24.15
CA ASN A 273 0.24 23.19 23.25
C ASN A 273 0.89 22.75 21.94
N ARG A 274 0.57 21.52 21.50
CA ARG A 274 1.15 20.88 20.33
C ARG A 274 0.83 21.59 19.02
N ASN A 275 1.58 21.30 17.98
CA ASN A 275 1.34 21.81 16.63
C ASN A 275 -0.09 21.55 16.16
N GLN A 276 -0.75 22.58 15.63
CA GLN A 276 -2.10 22.50 15.04
C GLN A 276 -2.10 22.81 13.54
N GLY A 277 -0.98 23.29 13.02
CA GLY A 277 -0.80 23.60 11.61
C GLY A 277 -0.26 22.42 10.80
N LYS A 278 0.16 22.71 9.56
CA LYS A 278 0.87 21.77 8.69
C LYS A 278 2.09 21.19 9.43
N ASN A 279 2.38 19.91 9.20
CA ASN A 279 3.54 19.26 9.75
C ASN A 279 4.49 18.90 8.61
N PHE A 280 5.77 19.23 8.75
CA PHE A 280 6.81 18.96 7.74
C PHE A 280 7.06 17.47 7.50
N TYR A 281 6.81 16.62 8.51
CA TYR A 281 7.13 15.19 8.47
C TYR A 281 5.93 14.28 8.21
N VAL A 282 4.72 14.77 8.33
CA VAL A 282 3.51 13.96 8.14
C VAL A 282 2.31 14.80 7.72
N ASP A 283 1.55 14.26 6.79
CA ASP A 283 0.24 14.78 6.36
C ASP A 283 -0.73 13.61 6.14
N LEU A 284 -1.95 13.87 5.72
CA LEU A 284 -2.95 12.86 5.36
C LEU A 284 -3.26 12.95 3.86
N VAL A 285 -3.42 11.79 3.21
CA VAL A 285 -3.86 11.74 1.81
C VAL A 285 -5.25 12.37 1.68
N PRO A 286 -5.42 13.40 0.83
CA PRO A 286 -6.73 14.02 0.59
C PRO A 286 -7.77 12.96 0.17
N GLY A 287 -8.96 13.04 0.75
CA GLY A 287 -10.07 12.11 0.50
C GLY A 287 -9.94 10.77 1.22
N VAL A 288 -8.78 10.13 1.23
CA VAL A 288 -8.58 8.79 1.83
C VAL A 288 -8.22 8.84 3.30
N GLN A 289 -7.44 9.86 3.72
CA GLN A 289 -7.06 10.13 5.11
C GLN A 289 -6.04 9.16 5.73
N ASN A 290 -5.37 8.32 4.95
CA ASN A 290 -4.21 7.58 5.45
C ASN A 290 -2.98 8.50 5.56
N PRO A 291 -2.06 8.29 6.52
CA PRO A 291 -0.89 9.15 6.70
C PRO A 291 0.07 9.08 5.51
N ILE A 292 0.63 10.24 5.16
CA ILE A 292 1.78 10.37 4.27
C ILE A 292 2.96 10.84 5.12
N PHE A 293 4.06 10.08 5.09
CA PHE A 293 5.30 10.45 5.77
C PHE A 293 6.19 11.19 4.78
N GLU A 294 6.31 12.50 4.99
CA GLU A 294 7.03 13.41 4.12
C GLU A 294 8.43 13.72 4.66
N ASN A 295 9.35 14.12 3.77
CA ASN A 295 10.70 14.58 4.10
C ASN A 295 11.54 13.59 4.96
N GLU A 296 11.23 12.29 4.83
CA GLU A 296 12.00 11.20 5.42
C GLU A 296 13.04 10.70 4.41
N ASN A 297 14.31 10.88 4.70
CA ASN A 297 15.37 10.33 3.85
C ASN A 297 15.54 8.82 4.06
N ASP A 298 15.69 8.08 2.98
CA ASP A 298 15.98 6.64 3.01
C ASP A 298 17.47 6.31 3.17
N TYR A 299 18.34 7.30 3.02
CA TYR A 299 19.81 7.15 3.14
C TYR A 299 20.36 5.95 2.34
N LYS A 300 19.83 5.77 1.12
CA LYS A 300 20.10 4.61 0.24
C LYS A 300 21.57 4.38 -0.13
N ASN A 301 22.40 5.41 0.03
CA ASN A 301 23.85 5.29 -0.23
C ASN A 301 24.59 4.49 0.89
N MET A 302 23.89 4.16 1.97
CA MET A 302 24.41 3.39 3.11
C MET A 302 23.56 2.14 3.30
N THR A 303 23.66 1.12 2.44
CA THR A 303 22.81 -0.10 2.53
C THR A 303 23.01 -0.85 3.85
N TYR A 304 24.21 -0.77 4.43
CA TYR A 304 24.46 -1.13 5.83
C TYR A 304 24.78 0.13 6.62
N PRO A 305 23.79 0.80 7.22
CA PRO A 305 23.97 2.04 7.94
C PRO A 305 24.83 1.87 9.21
N ASP A 306 25.49 2.95 9.64
CA ASP A 306 26.18 2.98 10.92
C ASP A 306 25.21 2.91 12.12
N ASP A 307 25.76 2.79 13.35
CA ASP A 307 24.98 2.56 14.56
C ASP A 307 23.89 3.61 14.79
N GLY A 308 24.18 4.90 14.53
CA GLY A 308 23.22 5.98 14.70
C GLY A 308 22.06 5.89 13.71
N PHE A 309 22.34 5.56 12.45
CA PHE A 309 21.29 5.40 11.43
C PHE A 309 20.48 4.11 11.63
N ARG A 310 21.09 3.04 12.16
CA ARG A 310 20.30 1.84 12.54
C ARG A 310 19.37 2.15 13.72
N LEU A 311 19.84 2.89 14.71
CA LEU A 311 19.00 3.37 15.82
C LEU A 311 17.86 4.27 15.30
N LEU A 312 18.17 5.19 14.37
CA LEU A 312 17.17 6.04 13.72
C LEU A 312 16.10 5.22 12.98
N SER A 313 16.51 4.17 12.28
CA SER A 313 15.59 3.26 11.59
C SER A 313 14.55 2.66 12.54
N LEU A 314 15.02 2.14 13.69
CA LEU A 314 14.15 1.62 14.75
C LEU A 314 13.21 2.71 15.30
N TYR A 315 13.75 3.88 15.65
CA TYR A 315 12.95 4.96 16.23
C TYR A 315 11.92 5.51 15.25
N ARG A 316 12.29 5.66 13.99
CA ARG A 316 11.40 6.14 12.94
C ARG A 316 10.21 5.21 12.77
N TYR A 317 10.46 3.91 12.49
CA TYR A 317 9.40 2.93 12.31
C TYR A 317 8.51 2.81 13.54
N TRP A 318 9.13 2.63 14.73
CA TRP A 318 8.38 2.46 15.96
C TRP A 318 7.45 3.65 16.24
N ASN A 319 7.92 4.88 16.05
CA ASN A 319 7.11 6.09 16.30
C ASN A 319 6.04 6.31 15.22
N MET A 320 6.31 6.02 13.96
CA MET A 320 5.30 6.10 12.90
C MET A 320 4.13 5.15 13.19
N VAL A 321 4.42 3.92 13.57
CA VAL A 321 3.39 2.97 14.01
C VAL A 321 2.72 3.45 15.30
N ASN A 322 3.47 3.93 16.29
CA ASN A 322 2.92 4.39 17.56
C ASN A 322 1.86 5.48 17.40
N TYR A 323 2.09 6.43 16.48
CA TYR A 323 1.22 7.59 16.31
C TYR A 323 0.23 7.48 15.16
N PHE A 324 0.50 6.64 14.14
CA PHE A 324 -0.27 6.66 12.88
C PHE A 324 -0.75 5.29 12.38
N PHE A 325 -0.56 4.21 13.14
CA PHE A 325 -1.11 2.90 12.80
C PHE A 325 -2.42 2.66 13.57
N PRO A 326 -3.58 2.61 12.89
CA PRO A 326 -4.89 2.51 13.53
C PRO A 326 -5.13 1.17 14.24
N ASN A 327 -4.42 0.12 13.83
CA ASN A 327 -4.61 -1.24 14.33
C ASN A 327 -3.59 -1.63 15.42
N LYS A 328 -2.82 -0.68 15.95
CA LYS A 328 -1.81 -0.90 17.00
C LYS A 328 -2.34 -1.63 18.24
N TYR A 329 -3.62 -1.49 18.55
CA TYR A 329 -4.25 -2.08 19.74
C TYR A 329 -4.50 -3.59 19.64
N ILE A 330 -4.39 -4.18 18.44
CA ILE A 330 -4.59 -5.62 18.19
C ILE A 330 -3.31 -6.37 17.79
N THR A 331 -2.15 -5.74 17.93
CA THR A 331 -0.84 -6.44 17.74
C THR A 331 -0.65 -7.51 18.82
N ASP A 332 0.08 -8.58 18.51
CA ASP A 332 0.33 -9.68 19.44
C ASP A 332 1.08 -9.22 20.69
N LYS A 333 1.98 -8.23 20.54
CA LYS A 333 2.69 -7.59 21.63
C LYS A 333 2.15 -6.20 21.90
N LYS A 334 2.23 -5.75 23.15
CA LYS A 334 2.03 -4.33 23.46
C LYS A 334 3.09 -3.52 22.75
N TRP A 335 2.68 -2.53 21.96
CA TRP A 335 3.61 -1.77 21.12
C TRP A 335 4.73 -1.09 21.93
N ASN A 336 4.44 -0.72 23.18
CA ASN A 336 5.42 -0.16 24.10
C ASN A 336 6.56 -1.11 24.50
N ASP A 337 6.41 -2.43 24.32
CA ASP A 337 7.46 -3.40 24.64
C ASP A 337 8.35 -3.68 23.42
N VAL A 338 7.85 -3.44 22.21
CA VAL A 338 8.54 -3.70 20.94
C VAL A 338 9.83 -2.88 20.82
N LEU A 339 9.81 -1.60 21.23
CA LEU A 339 11.00 -0.74 21.15
C LEU A 339 12.16 -1.33 21.95
N LYS A 340 11.88 -1.71 23.20
CA LYS A 340 12.89 -2.30 24.11
C LYS A 340 13.45 -3.61 23.55
N GLU A 341 12.59 -4.50 23.03
CA GLU A 341 13.02 -5.80 22.50
C GLU A 341 13.88 -5.68 21.25
N HIS A 342 13.58 -4.69 20.38
CA HIS A 342 14.29 -4.53 19.11
C HIS A 342 15.55 -3.67 19.20
N LEU A 343 15.72 -2.88 20.28
CA LEU A 343 16.89 -2.03 20.47
C LEU A 343 18.20 -2.83 20.35
N PRO A 344 18.42 -3.90 21.12
CA PRO A 344 19.65 -4.70 21.00
C PRO A 344 19.78 -5.39 19.64
N LYS A 345 18.68 -5.77 18.98
CA LYS A 345 18.72 -6.39 17.66
C LYS A 345 19.30 -5.45 16.60
N PHE A 346 18.90 -4.17 16.61
CA PHE A 346 19.41 -3.16 15.67
C PHE A 346 20.86 -2.74 15.96
N ILE A 347 21.20 -2.63 17.24
CA ILE A 347 22.54 -2.23 17.67
C ILE A 347 23.59 -3.31 17.34
N ASN A 348 23.26 -4.58 17.56
CA ASN A 348 24.22 -5.68 17.47
C ASN A 348 24.35 -6.31 16.06
N THR A 349 23.66 -5.78 15.04
CA THR A 349 23.86 -6.24 13.66
C THR A 349 25.30 -6.02 13.20
N LYS A 350 25.85 -6.98 12.45
CA LYS A 350 27.25 -6.99 12.00
C LYS A 350 27.41 -6.77 10.50
N ASN A 351 26.34 -6.90 9.75
CA ASN A 351 26.32 -6.80 8.29
C ASN A 351 24.94 -6.41 7.79
N GLU A 352 24.85 -6.16 6.50
CA GLU A 352 23.63 -5.73 5.81
C GLU A 352 22.49 -6.74 5.95
N LEU A 353 22.75 -8.05 5.77
CA LEU A 353 21.73 -9.09 5.93
C LEU A 353 21.12 -9.10 7.34
N GLU A 354 21.95 -9.00 8.38
CA GLU A 354 21.45 -8.97 9.75
C GLU A 354 20.61 -7.71 10.01
N TYR A 355 20.98 -6.57 9.42
CA TYR A 355 20.19 -5.35 9.50
C TYR A 355 18.84 -5.46 8.78
N GLU A 356 18.83 -5.99 7.55
CA GLU A 356 17.57 -6.26 6.82
C GLU A 356 16.66 -7.22 7.60
N VAL A 357 17.22 -8.28 8.20
CA VAL A 357 16.47 -9.22 9.04
C VAL A 357 15.93 -8.55 10.29
N ALA A 358 16.72 -7.72 10.97
CA ALA A 358 16.26 -6.97 12.14
C ALA A 358 15.11 -6.01 11.79
N ALA A 359 15.21 -5.32 10.63
CA ALA A 359 14.16 -4.46 10.12
C ALA A 359 12.89 -5.26 9.76
N LEU A 360 13.03 -6.39 9.06
CA LEU A 360 11.90 -7.26 8.68
C LEU A 360 11.17 -7.82 9.92
N GLN A 361 11.91 -8.24 10.94
CA GLN A 361 11.33 -8.73 12.19
C GLN A 361 10.59 -7.63 12.97
N LEU A 362 11.14 -6.40 13.00
CA LEU A 362 10.45 -5.24 13.58
C LEU A 362 9.13 -4.94 12.82
N ILE A 363 9.20 -4.97 11.48
CA ILE A 363 8.03 -4.79 10.61
C ILE A 363 6.97 -5.85 10.89
N GLY A 364 7.36 -7.09 11.16
CA GLY A 364 6.46 -8.18 11.49
C GLY A 364 5.64 -7.99 12.78
N GLU A 365 6.11 -7.18 13.72
CA GLU A 365 5.43 -6.93 14.99
C GLU A 365 4.10 -6.16 14.85
N VAL A 366 3.83 -5.52 13.72
CA VAL A 366 2.53 -4.86 13.48
C VAL A 366 1.40 -5.85 13.15
N ASN A 367 1.72 -7.10 12.83
CA ASN A 367 0.77 -8.13 12.41
C ASN A 367 -0.15 -7.64 11.27
N ASP A 368 0.46 -7.12 10.21
CA ASP A 368 -0.21 -6.58 9.04
C ASP A 368 0.35 -7.22 7.76
N THR A 369 -0.49 -7.88 6.97
CA THR A 369 -0.06 -8.54 5.72
C THR A 369 0.40 -7.53 4.65
N HIS A 370 0.02 -6.25 4.74
CA HIS A 370 0.58 -5.21 3.90
C HIS A 370 2.04 -4.88 4.25
N ALA A 371 2.44 -5.11 5.51
CA ALA A 371 3.79 -4.81 5.97
C ALA A 371 4.77 -5.87 5.47
N ASN A 372 5.75 -5.44 4.69
CA ASN A 372 6.88 -6.25 4.24
C ASN A 372 8.09 -5.33 4.07
N LEU A 373 9.25 -5.90 3.73
CA LEU A 373 10.48 -5.14 3.52
C LEU A 373 10.81 -5.10 2.03
N TRP A 374 11.13 -3.90 1.52
CA TRP A 374 11.60 -3.67 0.16
C TRP A 374 12.82 -2.75 0.16
N GLY A 375 13.64 -2.86 -0.89
CA GLY A 375 14.82 -2.02 -1.08
C GLY A 375 16.03 -2.51 -0.30
N GLY A 376 17.01 -1.61 -0.07
CA GLY A 376 18.32 -2.00 0.47
C GLY A 376 19.15 -2.73 -0.58
N GLY A 377 20.03 -3.62 -0.14
CA GLY A 377 20.84 -4.47 -1.02
C GLY A 377 20.24 -5.84 -1.31
N ASP A 378 18.96 -6.05 -0.97
CA ASP A 378 18.22 -7.30 -1.23
C ASP A 378 18.88 -8.58 -0.67
N LYS A 379 19.61 -8.48 0.45
CA LYS A 379 20.38 -9.59 1.02
C LYS A 379 19.51 -10.76 1.50
N ILE A 380 18.30 -10.47 1.97
CA ILE A 380 17.31 -11.51 2.30
C ILE A 380 16.92 -12.27 1.03
N MET A 381 16.71 -11.58 -0.09
CA MET A 381 16.33 -12.21 -1.36
C MET A 381 17.49 -13.00 -1.98
N GLU A 382 18.74 -12.48 -1.89
CA GLU A 382 19.94 -13.22 -2.27
C GLU A 382 20.06 -14.52 -1.45
N LYS A 383 19.87 -14.46 -0.13
CA LYS A 383 19.91 -15.63 0.75
C LYS A 383 18.83 -16.66 0.37
N ARG A 384 17.62 -16.22 0.06
CA ARG A 384 16.52 -17.09 -0.39
C ARG A 384 16.81 -17.72 -1.75
N GLY A 385 17.59 -17.06 -2.60
CA GLY A 385 17.96 -17.51 -3.94
C GLY A 385 16.95 -17.12 -5.02
N SER A 386 17.37 -17.26 -6.29
CA SER A 386 16.57 -16.91 -7.47
C SER A 386 15.91 -18.11 -8.15
N ASN A 387 16.28 -19.33 -7.75
CA ASN A 387 15.80 -20.55 -8.38
C ASN A 387 14.59 -21.13 -7.63
N TYR A 388 13.63 -21.63 -8.39
CA TYR A 388 12.34 -22.14 -7.92
C TYR A 388 12.14 -23.59 -8.40
N PRO A 389 11.37 -24.43 -7.64
CA PRO A 389 10.97 -25.74 -8.14
C PRO A 389 10.04 -25.60 -9.36
N PRO A 390 9.94 -26.62 -10.23
CA PRO A 390 9.05 -26.58 -11.40
C PRO A 390 7.56 -26.72 -11.05
N PHE A 391 7.22 -26.73 -9.77
CA PHE A 391 5.87 -26.89 -9.24
C PHE A 391 5.57 -25.89 -8.12
N LYS A 392 4.30 -25.60 -7.96
CA LYS A 392 3.76 -24.78 -6.88
C LYS A 392 3.38 -25.65 -5.70
N VAL A 393 3.62 -25.16 -4.50
CA VAL A 393 3.18 -25.79 -3.26
C VAL A 393 2.18 -24.91 -2.50
N LYS A 394 1.32 -25.54 -1.70
CA LYS A 394 0.39 -24.88 -0.77
C LYS A 394 0.39 -25.60 0.57
N PHE A 395 0.01 -24.88 1.62
CA PHE A 395 -0.29 -25.52 2.90
C PHE A 395 -1.76 -25.96 2.96
N ILE A 396 -1.97 -27.23 3.19
CA ILE A 396 -3.28 -27.84 3.42
C ILE A 396 -3.18 -28.60 4.74
N ASP A 397 -4.03 -28.26 5.72
CA ASP A 397 -3.97 -28.83 7.07
C ASP A 397 -2.55 -28.81 7.68
N ASN A 398 -1.84 -27.68 7.53
CA ASN A 398 -0.44 -27.47 7.93
C ASN A 398 0.58 -28.40 7.26
N LYS A 399 0.21 -29.11 6.19
CA LYS A 399 1.11 -29.92 5.37
C LYS A 399 1.47 -29.19 4.09
N LEU A 400 2.74 -29.25 3.68
CA LEU A 400 3.21 -28.65 2.43
C LEU A 400 2.92 -29.59 1.28
N VAL A 401 1.95 -29.24 0.44
CA VAL A 401 1.39 -30.09 -0.61
C VAL A 401 1.76 -29.53 -2.00
N VAL A 402 2.18 -30.39 -2.91
CA VAL A 402 2.37 -30.07 -4.33
C VAL A 402 0.99 -29.80 -4.95
N ALA A 403 0.76 -28.60 -5.45
CA ALA A 403 -0.58 -28.13 -5.85
C ALA A 403 -0.73 -27.94 -7.37
N ASP A 404 0.31 -27.58 -8.08
CA ASP A 404 0.27 -27.37 -9.56
C ASP A 404 1.68 -27.48 -10.15
N TYR A 405 1.80 -27.57 -11.47
CA TYR A 405 3.06 -27.39 -12.20
C TYR A 405 3.06 -26.06 -12.93
N TYR A 406 4.19 -25.33 -12.88
CA TYR A 406 4.31 -24.08 -13.62
C TYR A 406 4.30 -24.31 -15.13
N ASN A 407 5.04 -25.34 -15.56
CA ASN A 407 5.15 -25.73 -16.97
C ASN A 407 4.82 -27.22 -17.11
N PRO A 408 3.90 -27.62 -18.00
CA PRO A 408 3.58 -29.03 -18.25
C PRO A 408 4.81 -29.89 -18.64
N GLU A 409 5.73 -29.33 -19.43
CA GLU A 409 6.96 -29.99 -19.87
C GLU A 409 7.94 -30.30 -18.73
N HIS A 410 7.79 -29.64 -17.59
CA HIS A 410 8.65 -29.90 -16.42
C HIS A 410 8.09 -30.95 -15.48
N GLN A 411 6.89 -31.45 -15.70
CA GLN A 411 6.22 -32.45 -14.85
C GLN A 411 7.10 -33.72 -14.69
N SER A 412 7.69 -34.20 -15.75
CA SER A 412 8.58 -35.41 -15.72
C SER A 412 9.85 -35.15 -14.90
N LYS A 413 10.35 -33.92 -14.85
CA LYS A 413 11.55 -33.50 -14.09
C LYS A 413 11.26 -33.23 -12.62
N ALA A 414 10.01 -33.01 -12.25
CA ALA A 414 9.62 -32.67 -10.89
C ALA A 414 9.77 -33.83 -9.91
N HIS A 415 9.69 -35.07 -10.38
CA HIS A 415 9.77 -36.31 -9.59
C HIS A 415 8.70 -36.44 -8.46
N VAL A 416 7.78 -35.50 -8.36
CA VAL A 416 6.66 -35.46 -7.42
C VAL A 416 5.36 -35.30 -8.19
N LYS A 417 4.24 -35.69 -7.59
CA LYS A 417 2.91 -35.58 -8.18
C LYS A 417 2.06 -34.55 -7.42
N ILE A 418 1.06 -33.99 -8.07
CA ILE A 418 0.03 -33.19 -7.42
C ILE A 418 -0.60 -34.02 -6.31
N GLY A 419 -0.71 -33.46 -5.08
CA GLY A 419 -1.17 -34.11 -3.88
C GLY A 419 -0.06 -34.79 -3.04
N ASP A 420 1.19 -34.88 -3.54
CA ASP A 420 2.30 -35.35 -2.71
C ASP A 420 2.59 -34.34 -1.58
N VAL A 421 2.94 -34.86 -0.39
CA VAL A 421 3.21 -34.07 0.81
C VAL A 421 4.70 -33.99 1.08
N ILE A 422 5.29 -32.81 0.99
CA ILE A 422 6.70 -32.57 1.31
C ILE A 422 6.86 -32.49 2.83
N THR A 423 7.70 -33.34 3.41
CA THR A 423 7.93 -33.45 4.85
C THR A 423 9.24 -32.82 5.31
N HIS A 424 10.30 -32.90 4.46
CA HIS A 424 11.61 -32.30 4.76
C HIS A 424 12.18 -31.60 3.52
N ILE A 425 12.96 -30.57 3.76
CA ILE A 425 13.73 -29.81 2.77
C ILE A 425 15.17 -29.78 3.25
N SER A 426 16.13 -30.27 2.45
CA SER A 426 17.56 -30.38 2.82
C SER A 426 17.74 -30.99 4.23
N ASN A 427 17.03 -32.08 4.51
CA ASN A 427 17.01 -32.80 5.80
C ASN A 427 16.41 -32.04 7.00
N VAL A 428 15.88 -30.84 6.83
CA VAL A 428 15.15 -30.11 7.89
C VAL A 428 13.65 -30.35 7.73
N ALA A 429 12.97 -30.71 8.82
CA ALA A 429 11.52 -30.91 8.77
C ALA A 429 10.81 -29.59 8.40
N VAL A 430 9.79 -29.66 7.54
CA VAL A 430 8.99 -28.49 7.13
C VAL A 430 8.40 -27.76 8.35
N ALA A 431 7.95 -28.49 9.38
CA ALA A 431 7.45 -27.91 10.60
C ALA A 431 8.51 -27.06 11.35
N ASP A 432 9.76 -27.52 11.38
CA ASP A 432 10.86 -26.77 12.01
C ASP A 432 11.24 -25.54 11.20
N ILE A 433 11.22 -25.65 9.85
CA ILE A 433 11.42 -24.50 8.97
C ILE A 433 10.35 -23.43 9.24
N ILE A 434 9.06 -23.81 9.28
CA ILE A 434 7.96 -22.88 9.57
C ILE A 434 8.18 -22.22 10.94
N LYS A 435 8.47 -23.00 11.97
CA LYS A 435 8.70 -22.49 13.33
C LYS A 435 9.82 -21.45 13.40
N ASN A 436 10.91 -21.70 12.69
CA ASN A 436 12.10 -20.85 12.73
C ASN A 436 11.98 -19.61 11.83
N GLU A 437 11.31 -19.76 10.69
CA GLU A 437 11.22 -18.70 9.68
C GLU A 437 9.96 -17.83 9.81
N ALA A 438 8.94 -18.24 10.56
CA ALA A 438 7.66 -17.51 10.69
C ALA A 438 7.84 -16.04 11.10
N ILE A 439 8.84 -15.75 11.94
CA ILE A 439 9.18 -14.39 12.37
C ILE A 439 9.66 -13.48 11.21
N ASN A 440 10.15 -14.07 10.12
CA ASN A 440 10.64 -13.38 8.93
C ASN A 440 9.55 -13.24 7.84
N TYR A 441 8.28 -13.52 8.18
CA TYR A 441 7.13 -13.39 7.30
C TYR A 441 6.04 -12.58 8.00
N PRO A 442 6.06 -11.24 7.87
CA PRO A 442 5.01 -10.37 8.37
C PRO A 442 3.65 -10.79 7.83
N ALA A 443 2.67 -10.95 8.69
CA ALA A 443 1.31 -11.28 8.28
C ALA A 443 0.29 -10.96 9.37
N SER A 444 -0.93 -10.65 8.96
CA SER A 444 -2.05 -10.40 9.86
C SER A 444 -2.53 -11.66 10.56
N ASN A 445 -2.45 -12.81 9.88
CA ASN A 445 -2.87 -14.10 10.40
C ASN A 445 -2.02 -15.25 9.83
N ASN A 446 -2.25 -16.46 10.34
CA ASN A 446 -1.46 -17.62 9.95
C ASN A 446 -1.73 -18.08 8.51
N ALA A 447 -2.94 -17.89 7.97
CA ALA A 447 -3.27 -18.27 6.60
C ALA A 447 -2.42 -17.49 5.58
N ALA A 448 -2.35 -16.16 5.73
CA ALA A 448 -1.50 -15.31 4.91
C ALA A 448 -0.01 -15.63 5.11
N ARG A 449 0.43 -15.88 6.36
CA ARG A 449 1.83 -16.24 6.65
C ARG A 449 2.23 -17.54 5.96
N LEU A 450 1.42 -18.59 6.03
CA LEU A 450 1.70 -19.86 5.39
C LEU A 450 1.68 -19.73 3.86
N ARG A 451 0.77 -18.92 3.29
CA ARG A 451 0.78 -18.56 1.87
C ARG A 451 2.15 -17.98 1.45
N ASP A 452 2.65 -17.00 2.17
CA ASP A 452 3.90 -16.31 1.83
C ASP A 452 5.15 -17.18 2.12
N ILE A 453 5.10 -18.05 3.11
CA ILE A 453 6.14 -19.07 3.32
C ILE A 453 6.16 -20.07 2.16
N ALA A 454 5.00 -20.55 1.68
CA ALA A 454 4.89 -21.50 0.59
C ALA A 454 5.56 -20.96 -0.70
N GLU A 455 5.45 -19.66 -0.98
CA GLU A 455 6.10 -19.03 -2.14
C GLU A 455 7.64 -19.05 -2.07
N ASN A 456 8.22 -19.22 -0.89
CA ASN A 456 9.66 -19.05 -0.68
C ASN A 456 10.36 -20.29 -0.15
N ILE A 457 9.65 -21.24 0.46
CA ILE A 457 10.24 -22.33 1.26
C ILE A 457 11.15 -23.30 0.45
N LEU A 458 10.91 -23.41 -0.85
CA LEU A 458 11.69 -24.26 -1.78
C LEU A 458 12.66 -23.47 -2.67
N ARG A 459 12.81 -22.15 -2.45
CA ARG A 459 13.77 -21.32 -3.18
C ARG A 459 15.19 -21.64 -2.74
N SER A 460 16.14 -21.53 -3.66
CA SER A 460 17.56 -21.72 -3.36
C SER A 460 18.44 -20.93 -4.32
N PRO A 461 19.66 -20.52 -3.90
CA PRO A 461 20.70 -20.07 -4.83
C PRO A 461 21.27 -21.21 -5.68
N ASN A 462 21.11 -22.46 -5.24
CA ASN A 462 21.54 -23.65 -5.95
C ASN A 462 20.54 -24.03 -7.05
N ASN A 463 20.97 -24.83 -8.02
CA ASN A 463 20.12 -25.35 -9.09
C ASN A 463 19.39 -26.65 -8.75
N LYS A 464 19.52 -27.13 -7.52
CA LYS A 464 18.87 -28.34 -7.01
C LYS A 464 18.59 -28.22 -5.51
N ILE A 465 17.58 -28.98 -5.04
CA ILE A 465 17.22 -29.10 -3.64
C ILE A 465 16.76 -30.52 -3.31
N ALA A 466 17.26 -31.09 -2.22
CA ALA A 466 16.81 -32.39 -1.74
C ALA A 466 15.53 -32.24 -0.93
N ILE A 467 14.55 -33.12 -1.17
CA ILE A 467 13.30 -33.17 -0.39
C ILE A 467 12.98 -34.59 0.02
N LYS A 468 12.34 -34.75 1.19
CA LYS A 468 11.61 -35.98 1.55
C LYS A 468 10.12 -35.68 1.46
N TYR A 469 9.38 -36.61 0.88
CA TYR A 469 7.94 -36.45 0.64
C TYR A 469 7.21 -37.77 0.81
N THR A 470 5.92 -37.69 1.05
CA THR A 470 5.02 -38.85 1.10
C THR A 470 4.14 -38.85 -0.15
N SER A 471 4.18 -39.93 -0.89
CA SER A 471 3.35 -40.20 -2.07
C SER A 471 2.61 -41.52 -1.85
N ASP A 472 1.29 -41.52 -1.89
CA ASP A 472 0.43 -42.67 -1.66
C ASP A 472 0.82 -43.46 -0.37
N ASN A 473 1.06 -42.71 0.73
CA ASN A 473 1.51 -43.21 2.05
C ASN A 473 2.92 -43.82 2.08
N VAL A 474 3.71 -43.71 1.02
CA VAL A 474 5.10 -44.16 0.96
C VAL A 474 6.04 -42.96 1.07
N SER A 475 6.97 -43.00 2.02
CA SER A 475 8.03 -42.00 2.14
C SER A 475 9.08 -42.22 1.08
N LYS A 476 9.45 -41.13 0.41
CA LYS A 476 10.45 -41.09 -0.68
C LYS A 476 11.38 -39.91 -0.45
N GLU A 477 12.55 -40.00 -1.06
CA GLU A 477 13.55 -38.93 -1.09
C GLU A 477 14.00 -38.68 -2.52
N VAL A 478 14.17 -37.43 -2.90
CA VAL A 478 14.60 -37.05 -4.26
C VAL A 478 15.27 -35.68 -4.27
N GLU A 479 16.17 -35.50 -5.21
CA GLU A 479 16.76 -34.21 -5.54
C GLU A 479 15.94 -33.55 -6.68
N ILE A 480 15.36 -32.38 -6.41
CA ILE A 480 14.53 -31.63 -7.35
C ILE A 480 15.40 -30.62 -8.10
N PRO A 481 15.37 -30.56 -9.43
CA PRO A 481 15.97 -29.46 -10.18
C PRO A 481 15.22 -28.16 -9.92
N LEU A 482 15.97 -27.08 -9.76
CA LEU A 482 15.43 -25.72 -9.62
C LEU A 482 15.76 -24.92 -10.87
N PHE A 483 14.88 -24.02 -11.23
CA PHE A 483 14.92 -23.20 -12.43
C PHE A 483 14.94 -21.73 -12.08
N ASP A 484 15.59 -20.90 -12.88
CA ASP A 484 15.41 -19.45 -12.81
C ASP A 484 13.92 -19.12 -13.03
N ARG A 485 13.41 -18.14 -12.29
CA ARG A 485 12.00 -17.73 -12.38
C ARG A 485 11.55 -17.39 -13.80
N LYS A 486 12.46 -16.80 -14.62
CA LYS A 486 12.18 -16.44 -16.02
C LYS A 486 11.92 -17.64 -16.94
N ASP A 487 12.40 -18.83 -16.56
CA ASP A 487 12.27 -20.08 -17.32
C ASP A 487 11.00 -20.86 -16.92
N LEU A 488 10.20 -20.29 -16.02
CA LEU A 488 8.95 -20.86 -15.53
C LEU A 488 7.75 -19.99 -15.93
N ASN A 489 6.64 -20.61 -16.28
CA ASN A 489 5.32 -19.95 -16.35
C ASN A 489 4.85 -19.63 -14.93
N TYR A 490 5.70 -18.91 -14.21
CA TYR A 490 5.52 -18.61 -12.79
C TYR A 490 4.32 -17.70 -12.58
N TYR A 491 3.47 -18.05 -11.63
CA TYR A 491 2.44 -17.17 -11.08
C TYR A 491 2.58 -17.11 -9.55
N TYR A 492 2.29 -15.95 -8.99
CA TYR A 492 2.49 -15.72 -7.56
C TYR A 492 1.45 -16.47 -6.72
N TRP A 493 0.32 -15.92 -6.41
CA TRP A 493 -0.67 -16.56 -5.55
C TRP A 493 -1.72 -17.37 -6.32
N TYR A 494 -2.14 -16.90 -7.50
CA TYR A 494 -3.19 -17.50 -8.32
C TYR A 494 -2.86 -17.34 -9.80
N LYS A 495 -3.41 -18.24 -10.59
CA LYS A 495 -3.22 -18.26 -12.04
C LYS A 495 -4.30 -17.44 -12.72
N VAL A 496 -3.93 -16.61 -13.66
CA VAL A 496 -4.85 -15.82 -14.49
C VAL A 496 -4.76 -16.30 -15.93
N ASN A 497 -5.89 -16.52 -16.57
CA ASN A 497 -5.96 -16.75 -18.02
C ASN A 497 -6.52 -15.49 -18.69
N GLU A 498 -5.65 -14.63 -19.18
CA GLU A 498 -6.02 -13.35 -19.80
C GLU A 498 -6.77 -13.53 -21.14
N ASN A 499 -6.73 -14.73 -21.75
CA ASN A 499 -7.41 -15.03 -22.99
C ASN A 499 -8.87 -15.49 -22.78
N GLU A 500 -9.28 -15.75 -21.54
CA GLU A 500 -10.65 -16.11 -21.21
C GLU A 500 -11.44 -14.91 -20.67
N LYS A 501 -12.73 -14.85 -21.04
CA LYS A 501 -13.62 -13.87 -20.42
C LYS A 501 -13.74 -14.13 -18.92
N PRO A 502 -13.75 -13.08 -18.08
CA PRO A 502 -13.87 -13.24 -16.63
C PRO A 502 -15.25 -13.73 -16.16
N TYR A 503 -16.16 -13.96 -17.06
CA TYR A 503 -17.51 -14.40 -16.75
C TYR A 503 -18.03 -15.45 -17.75
N LYS A 504 -18.85 -16.36 -17.24
CA LYS A 504 -19.50 -17.42 -18.04
C LYS A 504 -20.74 -17.95 -17.33
N LEU A 505 -21.62 -18.61 -18.07
CA LEU A 505 -22.64 -19.47 -17.48
C LEU A 505 -22.02 -20.84 -17.17
N LEU A 506 -22.19 -21.33 -15.95
CA LEU A 506 -21.81 -22.71 -15.58
C LEU A 506 -22.89 -23.69 -16.04
N ASN A 507 -24.15 -23.22 -16.03
CA ASN A 507 -25.35 -23.82 -16.62
C ASN A 507 -26.36 -22.71 -16.86
N ASP A 508 -27.52 -23.01 -17.39
CA ASP A 508 -28.55 -22.00 -17.75
C ASP A 508 -29.01 -21.12 -16.57
N ASP A 509 -28.79 -21.57 -15.34
CA ASP A 509 -29.31 -20.94 -14.14
C ASP A 509 -28.23 -20.24 -13.27
N ILE A 510 -26.94 -20.46 -13.51
CA ILE A 510 -25.86 -19.99 -12.63
C ILE A 510 -24.78 -19.25 -13.42
N GLY A 511 -24.63 -17.96 -13.15
CA GLY A 511 -23.51 -17.14 -13.63
C GLY A 511 -22.26 -17.34 -12.77
N PHE A 512 -21.10 -17.27 -13.38
CA PHE A 512 -19.78 -17.29 -12.70
C PHE A 512 -18.96 -16.10 -13.15
N ILE A 513 -18.34 -15.41 -12.19
CA ILE A 513 -17.46 -14.25 -12.41
C ILE A 513 -16.16 -14.50 -11.65
N THR A 514 -15.01 -14.35 -12.31
CA THR A 514 -13.74 -14.19 -11.61
C THR A 514 -13.31 -12.73 -11.65
N LEU A 515 -12.80 -12.19 -10.55
CA LEU A 515 -12.33 -10.81 -10.51
C LEU A 515 -10.85 -10.66 -10.91
N ALA A 516 -10.14 -11.75 -11.19
CA ALA A 516 -8.71 -11.77 -11.48
C ALA A 516 -8.32 -10.98 -12.74
N ASN A 517 -9.20 -10.97 -13.77
CA ASN A 517 -8.99 -10.29 -15.04
C ASN A 517 -10.21 -9.48 -15.50
N ILE A 518 -11.11 -9.11 -14.58
CA ILE A 518 -12.32 -8.32 -14.88
C ILE A 518 -11.93 -6.89 -15.30
N LYS A 519 -12.69 -6.35 -16.25
CA LYS A 519 -12.56 -4.98 -16.76
C LYS A 519 -13.85 -4.20 -16.54
N ALA A 520 -13.78 -2.88 -16.55
CA ALA A 520 -14.98 -2.01 -16.45
C ALA A 520 -16.04 -2.37 -17.50
N ASP A 521 -15.62 -2.58 -18.74
CA ASP A 521 -16.51 -2.88 -19.87
C ASP A 521 -17.24 -4.22 -19.73
N ASP A 522 -16.73 -5.14 -18.89
CA ASP A 522 -17.39 -6.44 -18.66
C ASP A 522 -18.66 -6.31 -17.81
N ILE A 523 -18.78 -5.26 -16.98
CA ILE A 523 -19.86 -5.15 -15.98
C ILE A 523 -21.23 -5.05 -16.62
N ALA A 524 -21.36 -4.25 -17.69
CA ALA A 524 -22.62 -4.09 -18.40
C ALA A 524 -23.08 -5.42 -19.03
N GLU A 525 -22.15 -6.16 -19.62
CA GLU A 525 -22.44 -7.47 -20.24
C GLU A 525 -22.77 -8.53 -19.17
N ILE A 526 -22.05 -8.53 -18.03
CA ILE A 526 -22.35 -9.40 -16.87
C ILE A 526 -23.79 -9.17 -16.40
N LYS A 527 -24.19 -7.91 -16.17
CA LYS A 527 -25.55 -7.55 -15.75
C LYS A 527 -26.60 -8.01 -16.76
N ARG A 528 -26.32 -7.82 -18.06
CA ARG A 528 -27.20 -8.26 -19.14
C ARG A 528 -27.33 -9.78 -19.20
N MET A 529 -26.22 -10.50 -19.19
CA MET A 529 -26.15 -11.95 -19.35
C MET A 529 -26.77 -12.70 -18.18
N PHE A 530 -26.57 -12.18 -16.94
CA PHE A 530 -27.00 -12.87 -15.73
C PHE A 530 -28.34 -12.39 -15.17
N LYS A 531 -29.02 -11.46 -15.85
CA LYS A 531 -30.29 -10.87 -15.40
C LYS A 531 -31.31 -11.90 -14.92
N ASN A 532 -31.42 -13.02 -15.64
CA ASN A 532 -32.43 -14.04 -15.43
C ASN A 532 -31.89 -15.32 -14.77
N THR A 533 -30.62 -15.34 -14.36
CA THR A 533 -30.04 -16.48 -13.63
C THR A 533 -30.63 -16.57 -12.21
N LYS A 534 -30.68 -17.77 -11.65
CA LYS A 534 -31.13 -17.99 -10.27
C LYS A 534 -30.05 -17.63 -9.24
N ALA A 535 -28.79 -17.73 -9.68
CA ALA A 535 -27.65 -17.41 -8.82
C ALA A 535 -26.45 -16.88 -9.60
N ILE A 536 -25.59 -16.12 -8.90
CA ILE A 536 -24.27 -15.70 -9.36
C ILE A 536 -23.23 -16.15 -8.36
N ILE A 537 -22.12 -16.71 -8.85
CA ILE A 537 -20.93 -17.01 -8.07
C ILE A 537 -19.85 -16.01 -8.47
N ILE A 538 -19.27 -15.33 -7.48
CA ILE A 538 -18.12 -14.42 -7.68
C ILE A 538 -16.89 -15.05 -7.03
N ASP A 539 -15.87 -15.34 -7.83
CA ASP A 539 -14.57 -15.82 -7.35
C ASP A 539 -13.64 -14.65 -7.11
N ILE A 540 -13.36 -14.39 -5.84
CA ILE A 540 -12.43 -13.36 -5.38
C ILE A 540 -11.27 -13.98 -4.56
N ARG A 541 -10.95 -15.24 -4.81
CA ARG A 541 -9.73 -15.90 -4.32
C ARG A 541 -8.48 -15.43 -5.09
N ASN A 542 -8.51 -14.17 -5.47
CA ASN A 542 -7.55 -13.44 -6.28
C ASN A 542 -7.58 -11.95 -5.89
N TYR A 543 -6.74 -11.14 -6.52
CA TYR A 543 -6.80 -9.69 -6.42
C TYR A 543 -7.57 -9.13 -7.62
N PRO A 544 -8.63 -8.30 -7.42
CA PRO A 544 -9.41 -7.74 -8.51
C PRO A 544 -8.57 -6.88 -9.44
N SER A 545 -8.65 -7.14 -10.74
CA SER A 545 -7.96 -6.33 -11.76
C SER A 545 -8.63 -4.97 -12.02
N HIS A 546 -9.90 -4.83 -11.63
CA HIS A 546 -10.66 -3.58 -11.62
C HIS A 546 -11.41 -3.41 -10.30
N PHE A 547 -11.58 -2.16 -9.84
CA PHE A 547 -12.26 -1.84 -8.59
C PHE A 547 -13.77 -1.82 -8.76
N VAL A 548 -14.44 -2.90 -8.40
CA VAL A 548 -15.85 -3.16 -8.72
C VAL A 548 -16.86 -3.01 -7.58
N PRO A 549 -16.50 -2.67 -6.32
CA PRO A 549 -17.45 -2.75 -5.20
C PRO A 549 -18.71 -1.87 -5.38
N PHE A 550 -18.60 -0.76 -6.10
CA PHE A 550 -19.74 0.14 -6.36
C PHE A 550 -20.46 -0.22 -7.65
N GLU A 551 -19.74 -0.36 -8.78
CA GLU A 551 -20.34 -0.61 -10.09
C GLU A 551 -21.06 -1.97 -10.17
N LEU A 552 -20.39 -3.03 -9.69
CA LEU A 552 -21.01 -4.35 -9.63
C LEU A 552 -21.88 -4.51 -8.36
N GLY A 553 -21.46 -3.93 -7.23
CA GLY A 553 -22.21 -3.96 -5.99
C GLY A 553 -23.58 -3.31 -6.08
N SER A 554 -23.73 -2.23 -6.86
CA SER A 554 -25.02 -1.55 -7.11
C SER A 554 -26.09 -2.49 -7.64
N TYR A 555 -25.67 -3.50 -8.43
CA TYR A 555 -26.55 -4.50 -9.01
C TYR A 555 -27.17 -5.45 -7.97
N PHE A 556 -26.52 -5.62 -6.82
CA PHE A 556 -26.96 -6.52 -5.74
C PHE A 556 -27.74 -5.81 -4.63
N MET A 557 -27.89 -4.47 -4.68
CA MET A 557 -28.53 -3.69 -3.62
C MET A 557 -29.95 -3.26 -4.03
N GLU A 558 -30.89 -3.26 -3.08
CA GLU A 558 -32.26 -2.79 -3.27
C GLU A 558 -32.45 -1.36 -2.79
N LYS A 559 -31.59 -0.88 -1.93
CA LYS A 559 -31.61 0.47 -1.33
C LYS A 559 -30.18 0.90 -0.99
N PRO A 560 -29.93 2.18 -0.75
CA PRO A 560 -28.65 2.67 -0.26
C PRO A 560 -28.19 1.87 0.97
N THR A 561 -27.10 1.11 0.85
CA THR A 561 -26.67 0.14 1.85
C THR A 561 -25.26 0.47 2.35
N PRO A 562 -25.09 0.78 3.66
CA PRO A 562 -23.77 0.93 4.25
C PRO A 562 -23.12 -0.44 4.39
N PHE A 563 -21.82 -0.53 4.08
CA PHE A 563 -21.06 -1.79 4.18
C PHE A 563 -19.74 -1.63 4.93
N VAL A 564 -19.28 -0.41 5.16
CA VAL A 564 -17.97 -0.11 5.74
C VAL A 564 -18.05 1.10 6.66
N THR A 565 -17.22 1.11 7.69
CA THR A 565 -16.89 2.25 8.56
C THR A 565 -15.36 2.34 8.61
N PHE A 566 -14.82 3.55 8.61
CA PHE A 566 -13.37 3.78 8.64
C PHE A 566 -12.93 4.35 9.98
N THR A 567 -11.60 4.30 10.22
CA THR A 567 -10.96 5.20 11.17
C THR A 567 -9.99 6.13 10.45
N LYS A 568 -9.84 7.35 10.93
CA LYS A 568 -8.80 8.29 10.50
C LYS A 568 -7.92 8.70 11.66
N GLY A 569 -6.63 8.84 11.41
CA GLY A 569 -5.70 9.48 12.34
C GLY A 569 -5.82 11.00 12.33
N ALA A 570 -5.14 11.65 13.27
CA ALA A 570 -5.10 13.10 13.35
C ALA A 570 -3.65 13.60 13.44
N VAL A 571 -3.22 14.39 12.45
CA VAL A 571 -1.89 15.02 12.44
C VAL A 571 -1.72 16.03 13.56
N ASN A 572 -2.78 16.77 13.88
CA ASN A 572 -2.80 17.75 14.96
C ASN A 572 -3.02 17.15 16.36
N THR A 573 -3.30 15.86 16.45
CA THR A 573 -3.39 15.09 17.70
C THR A 573 -2.80 13.70 17.47
N PRO A 574 -1.46 13.57 17.31
CA PRO A 574 -0.81 12.32 16.99
C PRO A 574 -1.17 11.21 17.98
N GLY A 575 -1.51 10.02 17.47
CA GLY A 575 -1.97 8.89 18.27
C GLY A 575 -3.49 8.86 18.54
N ALA A 576 -4.25 9.90 18.17
CA ALA A 576 -5.71 9.86 18.20
C ALA A 576 -6.26 9.28 16.90
N PHE A 577 -7.30 8.43 17.02
CA PHE A 577 -8.05 7.92 15.88
C PHE A 577 -9.55 8.08 16.14
N TYR A 578 -10.27 8.43 15.08
CA TYR A 578 -11.70 8.72 15.11
C TYR A 578 -12.43 7.84 14.11
N PHE A 579 -13.62 7.34 14.48
CA PHE A 579 -14.50 6.71 13.50
C PHE A 579 -15.05 7.72 12.50
N MET A 580 -15.19 7.28 11.26
CA MET A 580 -15.73 8.02 10.13
C MET A 580 -16.70 7.10 9.39
N GLU A 581 -17.88 7.61 9.03
CA GLU A 581 -18.80 6.87 8.17
C GLU A 581 -18.15 6.60 6.81
N GLY A 582 -18.33 5.38 6.34
CA GLY A 582 -17.92 4.97 4.99
C GLY A 582 -19.00 5.28 3.94
N PRO A 583 -18.68 5.09 2.67
CA PRO A 583 -19.65 5.22 1.59
C PRO A 583 -20.74 4.15 1.69
N LYS A 584 -21.89 4.45 1.08
CA LYS A 584 -22.97 3.49 0.83
C LYS A 584 -22.90 2.99 -0.61
N ILE A 585 -23.40 1.80 -0.84
CA ILE A 585 -23.62 1.31 -2.20
C ILE A 585 -25.02 1.72 -2.60
N GLU A 586 -25.12 2.56 -3.64
CA GLU A 586 -26.38 2.99 -4.20
C GLU A 586 -26.88 1.93 -5.19
N PRO A 587 -28.18 1.57 -5.20
CA PRO A 587 -28.73 0.66 -6.19
C PRO A 587 -28.75 1.29 -7.59
N ASP A 588 -28.56 0.49 -8.65
CA ASP A 588 -28.63 0.97 -10.03
C ASP A 588 -30.04 0.92 -10.64
N GLY A 589 -31.04 0.50 -9.87
CA GLY A 589 -32.42 0.39 -10.29
C GLY A 589 -32.79 -0.92 -11.05
N ASN A 590 -31.79 -1.72 -11.40
CA ASN A 590 -31.95 -3.03 -12.10
C ASN A 590 -31.51 -4.20 -11.21
N ASN A 591 -31.92 -4.19 -9.96
CA ASN A 591 -31.37 -5.05 -8.92
C ASN A 591 -31.53 -6.54 -9.23
N TYR A 592 -30.44 -7.28 -9.12
CA TYR A 592 -30.43 -8.72 -9.19
C TYR A 592 -31.23 -9.35 -8.04
N LYS A 593 -32.09 -10.30 -8.35
CA LYS A 593 -32.99 -10.93 -7.38
C LYS A 593 -32.58 -12.35 -6.97
N GLY A 594 -31.63 -12.93 -7.68
CA GLY A 594 -31.12 -14.26 -7.40
C GLY A 594 -30.19 -14.32 -6.20
N LYS A 595 -29.72 -15.52 -5.88
CA LYS A 595 -28.75 -15.76 -4.83
C LYS A 595 -27.34 -15.32 -5.26
N LEU A 596 -26.53 -14.90 -4.32
CA LEU A 596 -25.14 -14.52 -4.55
C LEU A 596 -24.22 -15.36 -3.67
N ALA A 597 -23.21 -16.00 -4.25
CA ALA A 597 -22.13 -16.64 -3.50
C ALA A 597 -20.80 -15.97 -3.83
N VAL A 598 -20.00 -15.65 -2.82
CA VAL A 598 -18.67 -15.07 -2.98
C VAL A 598 -17.64 -16.05 -2.43
N LEU A 599 -16.68 -16.46 -3.25
CA LEU A 599 -15.63 -17.41 -2.91
C LEU A 599 -14.38 -16.67 -2.44
N VAL A 600 -13.91 -16.99 -1.22
CA VAL A 600 -12.75 -16.34 -0.57
C VAL A 600 -11.73 -17.36 -0.08
N ASN A 601 -10.47 -16.95 0.04
CA ASN A 601 -9.40 -17.72 0.67
C ASN A 601 -8.24 -16.79 1.11
N GLU A 602 -7.10 -17.36 1.46
CA GLU A 602 -5.88 -16.67 1.90
C GLU A 602 -5.31 -15.65 0.88
N ASN A 603 -5.71 -15.74 -0.40
CA ASN A 603 -5.31 -14.79 -1.44
C ASN A 603 -6.23 -13.57 -1.51
N THR A 604 -7.41 -13.63 -0.89
CA THR A 604 -8.35 -12.52 -0.79
C THR A 604 -7.76 -11.50 0.20
N GLN A 605 -7.20 -10.39 -0.33
CA GLN A 605 -6.48 -9.39 0.45
C GLN A 605 -6.85 -7.98 -0.01
N SER A 606 -6.87 -7.00 0.91
CA SER A 606 -6.99 -5.58 0.63
C SER A 606 -8.26 -5.27 -0.20
N SER A 607 -8.14 -4.71 -1.42
CA SER A 607 -9.26 -4.43 -2.31
C SER A 607 -10.21 -5.63 -2.50
N ALA A 608 -9.69 -6.87 -2.43
CA ALA A 608 -10.52 -8.08 -2.48
C ALA A 608 -11.37 -8.25 -1.21
N GLU A 609 -10.81 -7.96 -0.03
CA GLU A 609 -11.56 -7.99 1.23
C GLU A 609 -12.63 -6.89 1.25
N TYR A 610 -12.26 -5.66 0.87
CA TYR A 610 -13.17 -4.53 0.75
C TYR A 610 -14.34 -4.83 -0.21
N THR A 611 -14.04 -5.44 -1.37
CA THR A 611 -15.04 -5.84 -2.35
C THR A 611 -15.96 -6.95 -1.80
N SER A 612 -15.39 -7.90 -1.05
CA SER A 612 -16.17 -8.95 -0.39
C SER A 612 -17.13 -8.38 0.66
N MET A 613 -16.68 -7.36 1.43
CA MET A 613 -17.58 -6.64 2.37
C MET A 613 -18.73 -5.95 1.64
N ALA A 614 -18.46 -5.31 0.50
CA ALA A 614 -19.47 -4.67 -0.33
C ALA A 614 -20.53 -5.67 -0.79
N PHE A 615 -20.13 -6.83 -1.31
CA PHE A 615 -21.07 -7.86 -1.76
C PHE A 615 -21.81 -8.53 -0.60
N LYS A 616 -21.13 -8.75 0.54
CA LYS A 616 -21.75 -9.30 1.76
C LYS A 616 -22.90 -8.43 2.30
N ALA A 617 -22.92 -7.14 1.98
CA ALA A 617 -24.01 -6.25 2.36
C ALA A 617 -25.34 -6.56 1.64
N SER A 618 -25.32 -7.34 0.56
CA SER A 618 -26.53 -7.87 -0.09
C SER A 618 -27.22 -8.92 0.80
N PRO A 619 -28.54 -8.84 1.00
CA PRO A 619 -29.28 -9.78 1.83
C PRO A 619 -29.27 -11.22 1.28
N ASN A 620 -29.01 -11.40 -0.02
CA ASN A 620 -28.98 -12.69 -0.70
C ASN A 620 -27.57 -13.27 -0.86
N CYS A 621 -26.55 -12.66 -0.20
CA CYS A 621 -25.15 -13.04 -0.32
C CYS A 621 -24.72 -14.05 0.75
N VAL A 622 -23.99 -15.07 0.34
CA VAL A 622 -23.29 -16.01 1.21
C VAL A 622 -21.80 -16.01 0.85
N ILE A 623 -20.94 -15.85 1.86
CA ILE A 623 -19.48 -15.96 1.70
C ILE A 623 -19.05 -17.40 1.97
N ILE A 624 -18.31 -18.00 1.05
CA ILE A 624 -17.91 -19.42 1.11
C ILE A 624 -16.39 -19.52 0.92
N GLY A 625 -15.72 -20.30 1.74
CA GLY A 625 -14.30 -20.56 1.61
C GLY A 625 -13.55 -20.57 2.93
N SER A 626 -12.35 -20.02 2.95
CA SER A 626 -11.46 -20.03 4.12
C SER A 626 -11.05 -18.63 4.55
N THR A 627 -10.24 -18.55 5.61
CA THR A 627 -9.72 -17.28 6.16
C THR A 627 -9.01 -16.43 5.09
N THR A 628 -9.39 -15.17 4.98
CA THR A 628 -8.74 -14.21 4.08
C THR A 628 -7.47 -13.63 4.71
N ALA A 629 -6.75 -12.78 3.98
CA ALA A 629 -5.45 -12.27 4.43
C ALA A 629 -5.50 -11.38 5.66
N GLY A 630 -6.65 -10.79 5.99
CA GLY A 630 -6.83 -9.97 7.19
C GLY A 630 -6.08 -8.64 7.16
N ALA A 631 -5.91 -8.06 5.97
CA ALA A 631 -5.27 -6.77 5.78
C ALA A 631 -6.03 -5.97 4.72
N ASP A 632 -6.78 -5.00 5.15
CA ASP A 632 -7.57 -4.12 4.30
C ASP A 632 -7.22 -2.65 4.55
N GLY A 633 -7.61 -1.78 3.63
CA GLY A 633 -7.41 -0.33 3.70
C GLY A 633 -6.18 0.16 2.95
N ASN A 634 -6.20 1.48 2.70
CA ASN A 634 -5.11 2.15 1.99
C ASN A 634 -3.82 2.10 2.82
N VAL A 635 -2.72 1.82 2.12
CA VAL A 635 -1.41 1.69 2.73
C VAL A 635 -0.66 3.02 2.83
N SER A 636 0.16 3.15 3.85
CA SER A 636 1.09 4.27 4.05
C SER A 636 2.52 3.77 3.97
N ARG A 637 3.30 4.31 3.05
CA ARG A 637 4.69 3.94 2.85
C ARG A 637 5.59 4.59 3.89
N ILE A 638 6.54 3.82 4.41
CA ILE A 638 7.56 4.26 5.37
C ILE A 638 8.94 4.02 4.77
N LEU A 639 9.76 5.07 4.73
CA LEU A 639 11.17 5.00 4.32
C LEU A 639 12.07 4.86 5.54
N LEU A 640 13.02 3.93 5.46
CA LEU A 640 13.98 3.65 6.53
C LEU A 640 15.41 3.83 6.01
N PRO A 641 16.37 4.22 6.88
CA PRO A 641 17.78 4.23 6.54
C PRO A 641 18.25 2.93 5.89
N GLY A 642 19.17 3.04 4.94
CA GLY A 642 19.67 1.89 4.18
C GLY A 642 18.99 1.68 2.84
N GLY A 643 18.15 2.63 2.39
CA GLY A 643 17.33 2.48 1.20
C GLY A 643 16.16 1.51 1.38
N LEU A 644 15.88 1.14 2.63
CA LEU A 644 14.78 0.25 2.99
C LEU A 644 13.43 0.97 2.96
N SER A 645 12.38 0.24 2.64
CA SER A 645 11.01 0.74 2.75
C SER A 645 10.04 -0.36 3.17
N THR A 646 8.95 0.07 3.80
CA THR A 646 7.84 -0.80 4.19
C THR A 646 6.51 -0.05 4.05
N MET A 647 5.41 -0.72 4.36
CA MET A 647 4.07 -0.13 4.40
C MET A 647 3.34 -0.57 5.67
N ILE A 648 2.30 0.17 6.02
CA ILE A 648 1.30 -0.21 7.03
C ILE A 648 -0.09 0.10 6.48
N SER A 649 -1.12 -0.61 6.92
CA SER A 649 -2.51 -0.20 6.71
C SER A 649 -2.74 1.15 7.39
N GLY A 650 -2.89 2.22 6.60
CA GLY A 650 -2.91 3.61 7.11
C GLY A 650 -4.27 4.05 7.64
N ILE A 651 -5.35 3.32 7.29
CA ILE A 651 -6.72 3.50 7.81
C ILE A 651 -7.24 2.18 8.34
N GLY A 652 -8.05 2.23 9.37
CA GLY A 652 -8.76 1.06 9.88
C GLY A 652 -10.06 0.83 9.11
N ILE A 653 -10.32 -0.42 8.76
CA ILE A 653 -11.51 -0.87 8.04
C ILE A 653 -12.36 -1.72 8.98
N TYR A 654 -13.64 -1.38 9.06
CA TYR A 654 -14.60 -2.03 9.96
C TYR A 654 -15.91 -2.28 9.21
N TYR A 655 -16.64 -3.30 9.62
CA TYR A 655 -18.05 -3.42 9.28
C TYR A 655 -18.86 -2.23 9.85
N PRO A 656 -20.08 -1.93 9.34
CA PRO A 656 -20.89 -0.83 9.86
C PRO A 656 -21.18 -0.88 11.38
N ASN A 657 -21.18 -2.09 11.95
CA ASN A 657 -21.32 -2.32 13.39
C ASN A 657 -19.99 -2.18 14.17
N LYS A 658 -18.94 -1.64 13.52
CA LYS A 658 -17.60 -1.41 14.10
C LYS A 658 -16.83 -2.68 14.47
N VAL A 659 -17.19 -3.83 13.92
CA VAL A 659 -16.38 -5.05 14.01
C VAL A 659 -15.18 -4.90 13.07
N ASN A 660 -13.96 -5.10 13.58
CA ASN A 660 -12.71 -4.94 12.83
C ASN A 660 -12.51 -6.07 11.83
N THR A 661 -12.03 -5.74 10.61
CA THR A 661 -11.62 -6.73 9.61
C THR A 661 -10.13 -7.05 9.68
N GLN A 662 -9.31 -6.15 10.23
CA GLN A 662 -7.87 -6.40 10.37
C GLN A 662 -7.60 -7.66 11.18
N ARG A 663 -6.67 -8.50 10.73
CA ARG A 663 -6.30 -9.80 11.27
C ARG A 663 -7.35 -10.90 11.09
N ALA A 664 -8.61 -10.60 11.35
CA ALA A 664 -9.71 -11.58 11.21
C ALA A 664 -10.04 -11.87 9.73
N GLY A 665 -9.88 -10.86 8.88
CA GLY A 665 -10.30 -10.92 7.48
C GLY A 665 -11.81 -10.96 7.31
N ILE A 666 -12.24 -11.38 6.15
CA ILE A 666 -13.65 -11.66 5.86
C ILE A 666 -13.99 -13.05 6.39
N VAL A 667 -14.85 -13.10 7.36
CA VAL A 667 -15.29 -14.39 7.95
C VAL A 667 -16.31 -15.04 7.04
N PRO A 668 -16.01 -16.26 6.49
CA PRO A 668 -16.96 -17.00 5.67
C PRO A 668 -18.21 -17.42 6.47
N ASP A 669 -19.38 -17.35 5.82
CA ASP A 669 -20.62 -17.90 6.38
C ASP A 669 -20.62 -19.43 6.30
N VAL A 670 -19.91 -19.98 5.30
CA VAL A 670 -19.68 -21.41 5.13
C VAL A 670 -18.19 -21.67 4.95
N VAL A 671 -17.57 -22.28 5.95
CA VAL A 671 -16.16 -22.61 5.91
C VAL A 671 -15.94 -23.87 5.06
N VAL A 672 -15.07 -23.74 4.05
CA VAL A 672 -14.63 -24.84 3.18
C VAL A 672 -13.13 -24.70 2.95
N ASN A 673 -12.36 -25.67 3.39
CA ASN A 673 -10.94 -25.77 3.12
C ASN A 673 -10.70 -26.83 2.03
N PRO A 674 -9.81 -26.58 1.07
CA PRO A 674 -9.40 -27.62 0.14
C PRO A 674 -8.78 -28.82 0.88
N THR A 675 -9.02 -30.03 0.39
CA THR A 675 -8.39 -31.24 0.91
C THR A 675 -7.23 -31.70 0.01
N ILE A 676 -6.30 -32.48 0.56
CA ILE A 676 -5.20 -33.06 -0.25
C ILE A 676 -5.78 -33.95 -1.36
N GLU A 677 -6.82 -34.72 -1.03
CA GLU A 677 -7.49 -35.59 -2.00
C GLU A 677 -8.24 -34.78 -3.07
N GLY A 678 -8.86 -33.64 -2.70
CA GLY A 678 -9.47 -32.70 -3.65
C GLY A 678 -8.45 -32.16 -4.64
N ILE A 679 -7.30 -31.69 -4.13
CA ILE A 679 -6.19 -31.19 -4.96
C ILE A 679 -5.66 -32.30 -5.89
N LYS A 680 -5.44 -33.51 -5.37
CA LYS A 680 -4.98 -34.65 -6.16
C LYS A 680 -5.91 -35.02 -7.32
N ASN A 681 -7.21 -34.84 -7.12
CA ASN A 681 -8.25 -35.13 -8.11
C ASN A 681 -8.66 -33.91 -8.96
N GLY A 682 -7.98 -32.77 -8.82
CA GLY A 682 -8.29 -31.53 -9.55
C GLY A 682 -9.66 -30.93 -9.24
N LYS A 683 -10.19 -31.16 -8.02
CA LYS A 683 -11.49 -30.64 -7.57
C LYS A 683 -11.36 -29.25 -6.98
N ASP A 684 -12.30 -28.38 -7.28
CA ASP A 684 -12.53 -27.11 -6.59
C ASP A 684 -13.67 -27.27 -5.57
N GLU A 685 -13.32 -27.77 -4.38
CA GLU A 685 -14.28 -28.11 -3.31
C GLU A 685 -15.06 -26.88 -2.83
N VAL A 686 -14.47 -25.67 -2.92
CA VAL A 686 -15.13 -24.41 -2.58
C VAL A 686 -16.21 -24.07 -3.61
N LEU A 687 -15.90 -24.20 -4.90
CA LEU A 687 -16.86 -24.00 -5.98
C LEU A 687 -17.95 -25.07 -5.97
N GLU A 688 -17.59 -26.34 -5.75
CA GLU A 688 -18.54 -27.44 -5.64
C GLU A 688 -19.55 -27.18 -4.49
N LYS A 689 -19.08 -26.68 -3.34
CA LYS A 689 -19.92 -26.31 -2.21
C LYS A 689 -20.84 -25.14 -2.50
N ALA A 690 -20.36 -24.13 -3.22
CA ALA A 690 -21.21 -23.02 -3.67
C ALA A 690 -22.33 -23.51 -4.58
N LEU A 691 -22.04 -24.39 -5.54
CA LEU A 691 -23.03 -24.99 -6.42
C LEU A 691 -24.06 -25.83 -5.67
N GLU A 692 -23.64 -26.57 -4.61
CA GLU A 692 -24.56 -27.32 -3.74
C GLU A 692 -25.55 -26.40 -3.01
N ILE A 693 -25.04 -25.30 -2.42
CA ILE A 693 -25.86 -24.35 -1.66
C ILE A 693 -26.85 -23.61 -2.57
N LEU A 694 -26.41 -23.21 -3.74
CA LEU A 694 -27.22 -22.41 -4.64
C LEU A 694 -28.34 -23.23 -5.36
N LYS A 695 -28.21 -24.55 -5.42
CA LYS A 695 -29.24 -25.47 -5.92
C LYS A 695 -30.42 -25.65 -4.96
N LYS A 696 -30.22 -25.43 -3.67
CA LYS A 696 -31.27 -25.45 -2.64
C LYS A 696 -32.03 -24.13 -2.60
#